data_9e951ff7c083bc1b91fd68881045769a
#
_entry.id   9e951ff7c083bc1b91fd68881045769a
#
_cell.length_a   1.000
_cell.length_b   1.000
_cell.length_c   1.000
_cell.angle_alpha   90.00
_cell.angle_beta   90.00
_cell.angle_gamma   90.00
#
_symmetry.space_group_name_H-M   'P 1'
#
loop_
_entity.id
_entity.type
_entity.pdbx_description
1 polymer ?
#
loop_
_entity_poly.entity_id
_entity_poly.type
_entity_poly.pdbx_seq_one_letter_code
_entity_poly.pdbx_strand_id
1 'polypeptide(L)'
;MDLFSSVRELHGVGPARAAQLEKLGIRTLYDLLAFFPRDYEDRTNPVTIAQLQPGVPACFRAMVVSQPVLRRISGGRDITKLTVADETGKLTLSYFNQPYVKNQLHYGESYYFYGALQPEHGMQMANPAHDPADRPGAVTNRLLPVYSLTAGLSNRLMTQCVQQALTFAAELLPEILPEQVRREYDLCGVTEAYTTVHQPPDWPALQRARKRLVFEEFFIFSAGLAVLRASRTELSAEPYATDCMQGFYAALPFRLTGAQQRAIDQILQDLTSGHVMNRLVQGDVGSGKTMVAAAACFCAVRNGRQAAFMAPTEILAEQHARTLTQLLGPLGVRVLLLTGSRTAAQKRAAREQLASGEVQLVVGTHALLSETVVFRDLGLVVADEQHRFGVAQRTKLTEKGRSPHLLVMSATPIPRTLALIAYGDLDVSVIGELPPGRRPVETFLVSEALRERLNGFIRRQCSEGHQVYVVCPAVEESEDGVLRSAEAWAQTLQQSVFPDLRVGLLHGKMKSAEKDAALAAFSAGETDILVATTVVEVGVDVPNATLMVIENAERFGLSQLHQLRGRVGRGGAQSYCVLVSGTRQEETKKRLEALCRTTDGFQIAEQDLALRGPGDFFGSRQHGLPLLKVASLQMDLETLQAAQQAAAAVIRSAESLDAPELAPLKARVQALFTSQEVSLN
;
A
#
# COMPACT_ATOMS: atom_id res chain seq x y z
N MET A 1 6.85 -8.31 39.36
CA MET A 1 6.87 -7.50 38.10
C MET A 1 5.57 -7.70 37.37
N ASP A 2 5.03 -6.66 36.78
CA ASP A 2 3.86 -6.72 35.92
C ASP A 2 4.26 -6.42 34.45
N LEU A 3 3.28 -6.46 33.52
CA LEU A 3 3.53 -6.20 32.09
C LEU A 3 4.10 -4.79 31.82
N PHE A 4 3.79 -3.82 32.65
CA PHE A 4 4.18 -2.42 32.48
C PHE A 4 5.39 -2.04 33.34
N SER A 5 5.97 -3.00 34.10
CA SER A 5 7.23 -2.82 34.80
C SER A 5 8.33 -2.41 33.82
N SER A 6 9.24 -1.53 34.28
CA SER A 6 10.34 -1.02 33.46
C SER A 6 11.34 -2.11 33.11
N VAL A 7 11.85 -2.11 31.86
CA VAL A 7 12.97 -3.02 31.45
C VAL A 7 14.23 -2.86 32.29
N ARG A 8 14.36 -1.77 33.06
CA ARG A 8 15.46 -1.55 33.99
C ARG A 8 15.49 -2.54 35.17
N GLU A 9 14.36 -3.19 35.45
CA GLU A 9 14.23 -4.18 36.51
C GLU A 9 14.79 -5.55 36.12
N LEU A 10 15.07 -5.73 34.80
CA LEU A 10 15.68 -6.95 34.30
C LEU A 10 17.18 -7.04 34.69
N HIS A 11 17.60 -8.24 35.05
CA HIS A 11 19.01 -8.48 35.37
C HIS A 11 19.90 -8.17 34.14
N GLY A 12 20.92 -7.37 34.36
CA GLY A 12 21.86 -6.98 33.32
C GLY A 12 21.45 -5.76 32.49
N VAL A 13 20.32 -5.11 32.78
CA VAL A 13 19.84 -3.89 32.10
C VAL A 13 20.10 -2.67 33.00
N GLY A 14 21.29 -2.09 32.88
CA GLY A 14 21.61 -0.81 33.53
C GLY A 14 21.13 0.40 32.71
N PRO A 15 21.30 1.64 33.21
CA PRO A 15 20.81 2.86 32.56
C PRO A 15 21.23 3.01 31.11
N ALA A 16 22.48 2.68 30.76
CA ALA A 16 22.98 2.78 29.40
C ALA A 16 22.26 1.82 28.42
N ARG A 17 22.03 0.56 28.85
CA ARG A 17 21.30 -0.43 28.04
C ARG A 17 19.82 -0.11 27.94
N ALA A 18 19.21 0.39 29.01
CA ALA A 18 17.83 0.86 28.99
C ALA A 18 17.63 2.01 27.97
N ALA A 19 18.56 2.97 27.92
CA ALA A 19 18.54 4.04 26.92
C ALA A 19 18.71 3.52 25.47
N GLN A 20 19.44 2.42 25.27
CA GLN A 20 19.55 1.77 23.96
C GLN A 20 18.25 1.03 23.58
N LEU A 21 17.60 0.35 24.52
CA LEU A 21 16.30 -0.28 24.34
C LEU A 21 15.20 0.78 24.04
N GLU A 22 15.25 1.91 24.72
CA GLU A 22 14.30 3.01 24.48
C GLU A 22 14.40 3.59 23.05
N LYS A 23 15.58 3.59 22.42
CA LYS A 23 15.73 3.95 21.00
C LYS A 23 14.99 2.99 20.07
N LEU A 24 14.74 1.77 20.49
CA LEU A 24 13.91 0.76 19.78
C LEU A 24 12.42 0.84 20.18
N GLY A 25 12.02 1.82 21.00
CA GLY A 25 10.66 1.93 21.52
C GLY A 25 10.35 1.00 22.69
N ILE A 26 11.37 0.33 23.28
CA ILE A 26 11.20 -0.67 24.33
C ILE A 26 11.44 -0.01 25.70
N ARG A 27 10.37 0.19 26.49
CA ARG A 27 10.40 0.81 27.82
C ARG A 27 9.93 -0.14 28.91
N THR A 28 8.94 -1.00 28.58
CA THR A 28 8.27 -1.92 29.49
C THR A 28 8.53 -3.39 29.13
N LEU A 29 8.18 -4.32 30.01
CA LEU A 29 8.23 -5.75 29.72
C LEU A 29 7.26 -6.10 28.57
N TYR A 30 6.10 -5.43 28.49
CA TYR A 30 5.18 -5.60 27.38
C TYR A 30 5.79 -5.17 26.05
N ASP A 31 6.46 -4.02 26.00
CA ASP A 31 7.13 -3.57 24.77
C ASP A 31 8.19 -4.58 24.32
N LEU A 32 8.92 -5.14 25.28
CA LEU A 32 9.95 -6.13 25.01
C LEU A 32 9.36 -7.44 24.47
N LEU A 33 8.27 -7.95 25.07
CA LEU A 33 7.55 -9.13 24.58
C LEU A 33 6.88 -8.89 23.22
N ALA A 34 6.43 -7.66 22.94
CA ALA A 34 5.84 -7.26 21.65
C ALA A 34 6.90 -6.84 20.61
N PHE A 35 8.19 -6.94 20.93
CA PHE A 35 9.30 -6.71 19.99
C PHE A 35 9.69 -8.02 19.33
N PHE A 36 8.96 -8.41 18.32
CA PHE A 36 9.09 -9.71 17.65
C PHE A 36 10.40 -9.83 16.86
N PRO A 37 10.97 -11.06 16.75
CA PRO A 37 12.10 -11.31 15.87
C PRO A 37 11.81 -10.98 14.42
N ARG A 38 12.78 -10.40 13.72
CA ARG A 38 12.69 -10.12 12.28
C ARG A 38 12.95 -11.37 11.41
N ASP A 39 13.71 -12.33 11.96
CA ASP A 39 14.14 -13.53 11.24
C ASP A 39 14.55 -14.62 12.24
N TYR A 40 14.81 -15.85 11.75
CA TYR A 40 15.24 -16.98 12.54
C TYR A 40 16.40 -17.69 11.86
N GLU A 41 17.45 -17.95 12.61
CA GLU A 41 18.55 -18.80 12.17
C GLU A 41 18.26 -20.26 12.53
N ASP A 42 18.16 -21.11 11.50
CA ASP A 42 18.02 -22.55 11.71
C ASP A 42 19.38 -23.17 12.03
N ARG A 43 19.54 -23.62 13.26
CA ARG A 43 20.73 -24.31 13.74
C ARG A 43 20.42 -25.74 14.18
N THR A 44 19.22 -26.27 13.80
CA THR A 44 18.74 -27.59 14.27
C THR A 44 19.31 -28.78 13.50
N ASN A 45 19.68 -28.57 12.23
CA ASN A 45 20.12 -29.63 11.34
C ASN A 45 21.63 -29.52 11.08
N PRO A 46 22.49 -30.28 11.82
CA PRO A 46 23.91 -30.25 11.54
C PRO A 46 24.23 -30.96 10.22
N VAL A 47 24.98 -30.27 9.36
CA VAL A 47 25.53 -30.81 8.13
C VAL A 47 26.95 -31.31 8.33
N THR A 48 27.52 -32.06 7.39
CA THR A 48 28.91 -32.45 7.40
C THR A 48 29.83 -31.36 6.83
N ILE A 49 31.11 -31.39 7.14
CA ILE A 49 32.09 -30.40 6.64
C ILE A 49 32.11 -30.38 5.11
N ALA A 50 31.95 -31.52 4.46
CA ALA A 50 31.88 -31.60 2.97
C ALA A 50 30.64 -30.94 2.37
N GLN A 51 29.55 -30.80 3.12
CA GLN A 51 28.31 -30.17 2.68
C GLN A 51 28.26 -28.65 2.92
N LEU A 52 29.27 -28.08 3.61
CA LEU A 52 29.35 -26.65 3.85
C LEU A 52 29.53 -25.88 2.53
N GLN A 53 28.72 -24.85 2.34
CA GLN A 53 28.79 -23.99 1.14
C GLN A 53 29.45 -22.64 1.48
N PRO A 54 30.30 -22.08 0.62
CA PRO A 54 30.90 -20.77 0.83
C PRO A 54 29.85 -19.67 0.98
N GLY A 55 29.97 -18.85 2.03
CA GLY A 55 29.07 -17.75 2.32
C GLY A 55 27.71 -18.13 2.95
N VAL A 56 27.36 -19.41 3.02
CA VAL A 56 26.09 -19.89 3.60
C VAL A 56 26.37 -20.34 5.05
N PRO A 57 25.73 -19.73 6.07
CA PRO A 57 25.85 -20.16 7.45
C PRO A 57 25.22 -21.55 7.65
N ALA A 58 25.90 -22.43 8.33
CA ALA A 58 25.40 -23.76 8.65
C ALA A 58 25.90 -24.25 10.03
N CYS A 59 25.10 -25.12 10.65
CA CYS A 59 25.50 -25.86 11.86
C CYS A 59 26.19 -27.15 11.45
N PHE A 60 27.31 -27.51 12.11
CA PHE A 60 27.99 -28.77 11.90
C PHE A 60 28.62 -29.28 13.20
N ARG A 61 28.80 -30.60 13.31
CA ARG A 61 29.47 -31.23 14.43
C ARG A 61 30.86 -31.65 14.00
N ALA A 62 31.87 -31.28 14.78
CA ALA A 62 33.24 -31.67 14.50
C ALA A 62 34.07 -31.84 15.78
N MET A 63 35.13 -32.65 15.71
CA MET A 63 36.09 -32.85 16.78
C MET A 63 37.29 -31.89 16.60
N VAL A 64 37.80 -31.34 17.69
CA VAL A 64 39.01 -30.52 17.68
C VAL A 64 40.23 -31.40 17.50
N VAL A 65 40.89 -31.31 16.34
CA VAL A 65 42.04 -32.16 15.97
C VAL A 65 43.41 -31.44 16.02
N SER A 66 43.41 -30.16 16.48
CA SER A 66 44.65 -29.45 16.77
C SER A 66 44.52 -28.63 18.05
N GLN A 67 45.62 -28.41 18.77
CA GLN A 67 45.65 -27.50 19.91
C GLN A 67 45.28 -26.06 19.43
N PRO A 68 44.39 -25.33 20.16
CA PRO A 68 44.11 -23.92 19.87
C PRO A 68 45.39 -23.07 20.10
N VAL A 69 45.82 -22.38 19.03
CA VAL A 69 47.02 -21.54 19.04
C VAL A 69 46.61 -20.07 19.03
N LEU A 70 46.94 -19.35 20.10
CA LEU A 70 46.79 -17.90 20.19
C LEU A 70 48.00 -17.20 19.56
N ARG A 71 47.77 -16.32 18.58
CA ARG A 71 48.79 -15.47 17.95
C ARG A 71 48.37 -14.02 17.99
N ARG A 72 49.34 -13.14 18.22
CA ARG A 72 49.13 -11.69 18.07
C ARG A 72 49.52 -11.28 16.66
N ILE A 73 48.65 -10.56 15.97
CA ILE A 73 48.91 -10.04 14.61
C ILE A 73 49.12 -8.52 14.63
N SER A 74 49.69 -8.00 13.52
CA SER A 74 49.94 -6.57 13.36
C SER A 74 48.67 -5.76 13.61
N GLY A 75 48.77 -4.66 14.35
CA GLY A 75 47.62 -3.83 14.77
C GLY A 75 47.02 -4.24 16.12
N GLY A 76 47.71 -5.06 16.94
CA GLY A 76 47.28 -5.35 18.31
C GLY A 76 46.10 -6.32 18.46
N ARG A 77 45.71 -7.00 17.37
CA ARG A 77 44.61 -7.98 17.37
C ARG A 77 45.13 -9.38 17.71
N ASP A 78 44.34 -10.08 18.52
CA ASP A 78 44.59 -11.48 18.84
C ASP A 78 43.79 -12.38 17.88
N ILE A 79 44.42 -13.48 17.43
CA ILE A 79 43.78 -14.53 16.66
C ILE A 79 44.04 -15.88 17.29
N THR A 80 42.97 -16.63 17.59
CA THR A 80 43.05 -18.02 18.00
C THR A 80 42.72 -18.91 16.83
N LYS A 81 43.65 -19.77 16.39
CA LYS A 81 43.45 -20.72 15.30
C LYS A 81 43.46 -22.15 15.81
N LEU A 82 42.55 -22.95 15.26
CA LEU A 82 42.51 -24.41 15.49
C LEU A 82 41.92 -25.10 14.26
N THR A 83 42.16 -26.41 14.17
CA THR A 83 41.58 -27.27 13.13
C THR A 83 40.58 -28.22 13.78
N VAL A 84 39.42 -28.37 13.13
CA VAL A 84 38.41 -29.34 13.48
C VAL A 84 38.20 -30.32 12.34
N ALA A 85 37.72 -31.52 12.63
CA ALA A 85 37.46 -32.53 11.62
C ALA A 85 36.18 -33.32 11.96
N ASP A 86 35.52 -33.79 10.94
CA ASP A 86 34.50 -34.83 10.96
C ASP A 86 34.94 -36.00 10.05
N GLU A 87 34.02 -36.92 9.79
CA GLU A 87 34.28 -38.08 8.91
C GLU A 87 34.52 -37.69 7.45
N THR A 88 34.13 -36.47 7.04
CA THR A 88 34.10 -36.01 5.65
C THR A 88 35.20 -35.02 5.30
N GLY A 89 35.80 -34.37 6.30
CA GLY A 89 36.85 -33.37 6.02
C GLY A 89 37.44 -32.68 7.24
N LYS A 90 38.30 -31.70 6.95
CA LYS A 90 38.93 -30.82 7.94
C LYS A 90 38.63 -29.38 7.63
N LEU A 91 38.46 -28.57 8.70
CA LEU A 91 38.14 -27.15 8.61
C LEU A 91 39.00 -26.35 9.60
N THR A 92 39.55 -25.23 9.15
CA THR A 92 40.30 -24.32 10.03
C THR A 92 39.36 -23.25 10.59
N LEU A 93 39.30 -23.13 11.90
CA LEU A 93 38.55 -22.09 12.60
C LEU A 93 39.50 -20.98 13.08
N SER A 94 39.09 -19.74 12.87
CA SER A 94 39.86 -18.55 13.25
C SER A 94 38.96 -17.61 14.09
N TYR A 95 39.33 -17.39 15.33
CA TYR A 95 38.64 -16.49 16.27
C TYR A 95 39.43 -15.20 16.44
N PHE A 96 38.89 -14.09 16.02
CA PHE A 96 39.49 -12.77 16.11
C PHE A 96 39.09 -12.07 17.41
N ASN A 97 40.05 -11.53 18.15
CA ASN A 97 39.86 -10.82 19.44
C ASN A 97 39.09 -11.63 20.49
N GLN A 98 39.22 -12.95 20.45
CA GLN A 98 38.60 -13.89 21.39
C GLN A 98 39.63 -14.84 22.01
N PRO A 99 40.58 -14.34 22.83
CA PRO A 99 41.64 -15.18 23.43
C PRO A 99 41.07 -16.25 24.39
N TYR A 100 39.88 -16.03 24.96
CA TYR A 100 39.22 -16.95 25.89
C TYR A 100 38.82 -18.29 25.24
N VAL A 101 38.64 -18.31 23.90
CA VAL A 101 38.27 -19.51 23.14
C VAL A 101 39.30 -20.61 23.29
N LYS A 102 40.61 -20.25 23.50
CA LYS A 102 41.67 -21.21 23.78
C LYS A 102 41.36 -22.10 25.01
N ASN A 103 40.64 -21.56 25.98
CA ASN A 103 40.31 -22.26 27.22
C ASN A 103 38.94 -22.96 27.18
N GLN A 104 38.18 -22.79 26.07
CA GLN A 104 36.86 -23.37 25.90
C GLN A 104 36.85 -24.57 24.95
N LEU A 105 37.77 -24.60 23.99
CA LEU A 105 37.87 -25.68 23.00
C LEU A 105 39.06 -26.55 23.29
N HIS A 106 38.82 -27.84 23.57
CA HIS A 106 39.86 -28.78 24.00
C HIS A 106 40.13 -29.82 22.89
N TYR A 107 41.40 -30.13 22.71
CA TYR A 107 41.83 -31.17 21.78
C TYR A 107 41.19 -32.52 22.12
N GLY A 108 40.68 -33.22 21.11
CA GLY A 108 40.03 -34.51 21.23
C GLY A 108 38.53 -34.44 21.61
N GLU A 109 38.02 -33.28 21.97
CA GLU A 109 36.58 -33.11 22.27
C GLU A 109 35.76 -32.69 21.03
N SER A 110 34.49 -33.06 21.02
CA SER A 110 33.55 -32.73 19.97
C SER A 110 32.65 -31.55 20.34
N TYR A 111 32.41 -30.66 19.38
CA TYR A 111 31.59 -29.48 19.55
C TYR A 111 30.64 -29.34 18.35
N TYR A 112 29.50 -28.67 18.56
CA TYR A 112 28.73 -28.10 17.51
C TYR A 112 29.25 -26.70 17.18
N PHE A 113 29.36 -26.38 15.92
CA PHE A 113 29.79 -25.06 15.40
C PHE A 113 28.71 -24.50 14.48
N TYR A 114 28.57 -23.17 14.47
CA TYR A 114 27.71 -22.47 13.54
C TYR A 114 28.43 -21.27 12.94
N GLY A 115 28.46 -21.20 11.62
CA GLY A 115 29.11 -20.11 10.88
C GLY A 115 29.10 -20.36 9.38
N ALA A 116 29.74 -19.46 8.61
CA ALA A 116 29.87 -19.57 7.16
C ALA A 116 31.31 -19.72 6.72
N LEU A 117 31.56 -20.52 5.67
CA LEU A 117 32.89 -20.59 5.05
C LEU A 117 33.21 -19.23 4.39
N GLN A 118 34.46 -18.81 4.49
CA GLN A 118 34.96 -17.62 3.83
C GLN A 118 35.20 -17.90 2.33
N PRO A 119 34.53 -17.23 1.37
CA PRO A 119 34.65 -17.54 -0.03
C PRO A 119 36.09 -17.43 -0.59
N GLU A 120 36.85 -16.48 -0.05
CA GLU A 120 38.22 -16.17 -0.51
C GLU A 120 39.31 -17.03 0.13
N HIS A 121 39.02 -17.77 1.20
CA HIS A 121 40.00 -18.46 2.02
C HIS A 121 39.81 -19.98 2.07
N GLY A 122 38.95 -20.54 1.21
CA GLY A 122 38.72 -21.99 1.09
C GLY A 122 38.09 -22.58 2.38
N MET A 123 38.64 -23.68 2.89
CA MET A 123 38.14 -24.40 4.07
C MET A 123 38.48 -23.68 5.37
N GLN A 124 38.10 -22.41 5.50
CA GLN A 124 38.27 -21.60 6.70
C GLN A 124 36.96 -20.92 7.12
N MET A 125 36.75 -20.80 8.42
CA MET A 125 35.59 -20.14 9.02
C MET A 125 36.04 -19.16 10.09
N ALA A 126 35.45 -17.94 10.09
CA ALA A 126 35.80 -16.89 11.03
C ALA A 126 34.73 -16.77 12.13
N ASN A 127 35.16 -16.70 13.39
CA ASN A 127 34.34 -16.48 14.58
C ASN A 127 33.06 -17.36 14.64
N PRO A 128 33.12 -18.68 14.37
CA PRO A 128 31.93 -19.50 14.52
C PRO A 128 31.46 -19.53 15.99
N ALA A 129 30.13 -19.55 16.17
CA ALA A 129 29.57 -19.88 17.48
C ALA A 129 29.81 -21.37 17.78
N HIS A 130 29.93 -21.76 19.04
CA HIS A 130 30.15 -23.13 19.41
C HIS A 130 29.50 -23.50 20.75
N ASP A 131 29.09 -24.76 20.87
CA ASP A 131 28.59 -25.41 22.08
C ASP A 131 29.25 -26.78 22.23
N PRO A 132 29.53 -27.28 23.47
CA PRO A 132 29.95 -28.66 23.68
C PRO A 132 28.93 -29.66 23.14
N ALA A 133 29.38 -30.76 22.54
CA ALA A 133 28.50 -31.77 21.95
C ALA A 133 27.65 -32.52 22.98
N ASP A 134 28.09 -32.58 24.23
CA ASP A 134 27.38 -33.17 25.36
C ASP A 134 26.29 -32.25 25.95
N ARG A 135 26.35 -30.94 25.65
CA ARG A 135 25.39 -29.93 26.10
C ARG A 135 25.00 -28.99 24.98
N PRO A 136 24.39 -29.53 23.91
CA PRO A 136 23.94 -28.71 22.80
C PRO A 136 22.74 -27.82 23.20
N GLY A 137 22.55 -26.70 22.52
CA GLY A 137 21.32 -25.92 22.63
C GLY A 137 21.44 -24.59 23.36
N ALA A 138 22.61 -24.15 23.81
CA ALA A 138 22.81 -22.78 24.26
C ALA A 138 22.87 -21.80 23.07
N VAL A 139 23.60 -22.18 22.03
CA VAL A 139 23.80 -21.37 20.79
C VAL A 139 23.56 -22.18 19.52
N THR A 140 23.61 -23.52 19.60
CA THR A 140 23.44 -24.45 18.48
C THR A 140 22.29 -25.42 18.74
N ASN A 141 21.92 -26.20 17.73
CA ASN A 141 20.83 -27.19 17.76
C ASN A 141 19.45 -26.64 18.18
N ARG A 142 19.13 -25.44 17.72
CA ARG A 142 17.79 -24.80 17.89
C ARG A 142 17.54 -23.74 16.84
N LEU A 143 16.29 -23.31 16.72
CA LEU A 143 15.91 -22.09 16.02
C LEU A 143 16.26 -20.89 16.90
N LEU A 144 17.10 -20.01 16.41
CA LEU A 144 17.53 -18.81 17.14
C LEU A 144 16.84 -17.57 16.60
N PRO A 145 16.09 -16.83 17.42
CA PRO A 145 15.45 -15.59 16.97
C PRO A 145 16.50 -14.50 16.70
N VAL A 146 16.33 -13.76 15.63
CA VAL A 146 17.16 -12.63 15.21
C VAL A 146 16.35 -11.35 15.34
N TYR A 147 16.79 -10.43 16.19
CA TYR A 147 16.12 -9.16 16.44
C TYR A 147 16.71 -8.01 15.62
N SER A 148 15.91 -6.99 15.36
CA SER A 148 16.39 -5.71 14.84
C SER A 148 17.11 -4.96 15.97
N LEU A 149 18.37 -4.59 15.77
CA LEU A 149 19.22 -4.05 16.83
C LEU A 149 19.79 -2.69 16.47
N THR A 150 20.10 -1.89 17.50
CA THR A 150 20.88 -0.65 17.39
C THR A 150 22.32 -0.88 17.81
N ALA A 151 23.21 0.05 17.46
CA ALA A 151 24.61 0.00 17.90
C ALA A 151 24.73 -0.13 19.42
N GLY A 152 25.52 -1.09 19.87
CA GLY A 152 25.77 -1.38 21.29
C GLY A 152 24.83 -2.41 21.94
N LEU A 153 23.81 -2.91 21.23
CA LEU A 153 23.01 -4.07 21.63
C LEU A 153 23.45 -5.31 20.85
N SER A 154 23.51 -6.46 21.51
CA SER A 154 23.75 -7.76 20.85
C SER A 154 22.49 -8.61 20.88
N ASN A 155 22.34 -9.51 19.87
CA ASN A 155 21.23 -10.46 19.82
C ASN A 155 21.16 -11.33 21.06
N ARG A 156 22.31 -11.72 21.59
CA ARG A 156 22.44 -12.49 22.85
C ARG A 156 21.81 -11.75 24.03
N LEU A 157 22.12 -10.45 24.18
CA LEU A 157 21.56 -9.64 25.27
C LEU A 157 20.05 -9.50 25.11
N MET A 158 19.57 -9.23 23.89
CA MET A 158 18.14 -9.11 23.60
C MET A 158 17.42 -10.42 23.95
N THR A 159 17.94 -11.57 23.51
CA THR A 159 17.37 -12.89 23.83
C THR A 159 17.32 -13.13 25.34
N GLN A 160 18.37 -12.76 26.09
CA GLN A 160 18.40 -12.89 27.56
C GLN A 160 17.35 -12.01 28.24
N CYS A 161 17.18 -10.75 27.79
CA CYS A 161 16.15 -9.85 28.31
C CYS A 161 14.75 -10.39 28.04
N VAL A 162 14.50 -10.87 26.82
CA VAL A 162 13.21 -11.47 26.44
C VAL A 162 12.92 -12.73 27.26
N GLN A 163 13.90 -13.59 27.48
CA GLN A 163 13.73 -14.79 28.33
C GLN A 163 13.28 -14.43 29.73
N GLN A 164 13.92 -13.42 30.35
CA GLN A 164 13.53 -12.95 31.67
C GLN A 164 12.08 -12.39 31.63
N ALA A 165 11.75 -11.56 30.61
CA ALA A 165 10.43 -11.00 30.47
C ALA A 165 9.34 -12.10 30.32
N LEU A 166 9.61 -13.15 29.54
CA LEU A 166 8.72 -14.29 29.40
C LEU A 166 8.47 -14.99 30.75
N THR A 167 9.54 -15.19 31.54
CA THR A 167 9.43 -15.84 32.86
C THR A 167 8.54 -15.02 33.83
N PHE A 168 8.60 -13.69 33.77
CA PHE A 168 7.89 -12.84 34.71
C PHE A 168 6.51 -12.41 34.25
N ALA A 169 6.30 -12.27 32.95
CA ALA A 169 5.14 -11.54 32.44
C ALA A 169 4.33 -12.27 31.35
N ALA A 170 4.78 -13.42 30.85
CA ALA A 170 4.07 -14.13 29.77
C ALA A 170 2.64 -14.54 30.17
N GLU A 171 2.44 -15.03 31.40
CA GLU A 171 1.12 -15.43 31.91
C GLU A 171 0.18 -14.25 32.19
N LEU A 172 0.73 -13.02 32.27
CA LEU A 172 -0.05 -11.80 32.48
C LEU A 172 -0.57 -11.19 31.16
N LEU A 173 -0.18 -11.77 30.01
CA LEU A 173 -0.67 -11.31 28.70
C LEU A 173 -2.19 -11.54 28.59
N PRO A 174 -2.97 -10.49 28.32
CA PRO A 174 -4.41 -10.65 28.22
C PRO A 174 -4.78 -11.42 26.93
N GLU A 175 -5.65 -12.42 27.04
CA GLU A 175 -6.24 -13.05 25.89
C GLU A 175 -7.28 -12.11 25.26
N ILE A 176 -7.04 -11.74 24.01
CA ILE A 176 -7.87 -10.75 23.28
C ILE A 176 -8.89 -11.46 22.41
N LEU A 177 -8.53 -12.64 21.84
CA LEU A 177 -9.41 -13.39 20.98
C LEU A 177 -10.42 -14.19 21.79
N PRO A 178 -11.73 -14.04 21.53
CA PRO A 178 -12.76 -14.89 22.14
C PRO A 178 -12.45 -16.38 21.93
N GLU A 179 -12.80 -17.21 22.92
CA GLU A 179 -12.51 -18.66 22.87
C GLU A 179 -13.15 -19.33 21.66
N GLN A 180 -14.34 -18.91 21.27
CA GLN A 180 -15.02 -19.42 20.08
C GLN A 180 -14.21 -19.16 18.82
N VAL A 181 -13.65 -17.95 18.65
CA VAL A 181 -12.79 -17.59 17.50
C VAL A 181 -11.54 -18.43 17.50
N ARG A 182 -10.89 -18.61 18.66
CA ARG A 182 -9.68 -19.44 18.73
C ARG A 182 -9.93 -20.88 18.32
N ARG A 183 -11.06 -21.46 18.72
CA ARG A 183 -11.44 -22.82 18.36
C ARG A 183 -11.78 -22.94 16.87
N GLU A 184 -12.55 -21.99 16.31
CA GLU A 184 -12.99 -22.00 14.92
C GLU A 184 -11.82 -21.94 13.94
N TYR A 185 -10.80 -21.12 14.24
CA TYR A 185 -9.65 -20.88 13.36
C TYR A 185 -8.39 -21.66 13.76
N ASP A 186 -8.50 -22.58 14.72
CA ASP A 186 -7.38 -23.39 15.24
C ASP A 186 -6.19 -22.52 15.63
N LEU A 187 -6.40 -21.64 16.61
CA LEU A 187 -5.41 -20.68 17.11
C LEU A 187 -4.99 -21.04 18.53
N CYS A 188 -3.68 -21.08 18.79
CA CYS A 188 -3.12 -21.30 20.13
C CYS A 188 -3.41 -20.11 21.07
N GLY A 189 -3.18 -20.30 22.36
CA GLY A 189 -3.32 -19.26 23.38
C GLY A 189 -2.25 -18.16 23.25
N VAL A 190 -2.53 -16.99 23.82
CA VAL A 190 -1.63 -15.83 23.75
C VAL A 190 -0.27 -16.11 24.37
N THR A 191 -0.23 -16.71 25.56
CA THR A 191 1.01 -17.07 26.26
C THR A 191 1.87 -18.04 25.44
N GLU A 192 1.24 -19.08 24.86
CA GLU A 192 1.93 -20.02 23.97
C GLU A 192 2.50 -19.31 22.74
N ALA A 193 1.73 -18.43 22.10
CA ALA A 193 2.17 -17.71 20.91
C ALA A 193 3.38 -16.83 21.18
N TYR A 194 3.34 -16.00 22.23
CA TYR A 194 4.45 -15.12 22.59
C TYR A 194 5.68 -15.91 23.04
N THR A 195 5.51 -16.98 23.81
CA THR A 195 6.63 -17.84 24.22
C THR A 195 7.27 -18.50 23.01
N THR A 196 6.46 -19.10 22.14
CA THR A 196 6.97 -19.85 20.98
C THR A 196 7.64 -18.95 19.95
N VAL A 197 7.14 -17.74 19.68
CA VAL A 197 7.78 -16.84 18.71
C VAL A 197 9.16 -16.36 19.19
N HIS A 198 9.39 -16.28 20.48
CA HIS A 198 10.68 -15.89 21.05
C HIS A 198 11.59 -17.09 21.36
N GLN A 199 11.02 -18.27 21.57
CA GLN A 199 11.73 -19.50 21.89
C GLN A 199 11.12 -20.68 21.11
N PRO A 200 11.23 -20.69 19.76
CA PRO A 200 10.60 -21.72 18.95
C PRO A 200 11.28 -23.07 19.17
N PRO A 201 10.52 -24.13 19.49
CA PRO A 201 11.08 -25.49 19.57
C PRO A 201 11.35 -26.06 18.18
N ASP A 202 10.51 -25.75 17.20
CA ASP A 202 10.58 -26.20 15.81
C ASP A 202 9.84 -25.25 14.86
N TRP A 203 9.98 -25.44 13.56
CA TRP A 203 9.32 -24.65 12.53
C TRP A 203 7.78 -24.76 12.55
N PRO A 204 7.17 -25.95 12.70
CA PRO A 204 5.72 -26.07 12.80
C PRO A 204 5.12 -25.29 13.98
N ALA A 205 5.73 -25.36 15.16
CA ALA A 205 5.28 -24.59 16.32
C ALA A 205 5.39 -23.08 16.08
N LEU A 206 6.52 -22.65 15.50
CA LEU A 206 6.72 -21.25 15.13
C LEU A 206 5.65 -20.75 14.13
N GLN A 207 5.32 -21.54 13.14
CA GLN A 207 4.28 -21.19 12.18
C GLN A 207 2.89 -21.06 12.82
N ARG A 208 2.53 -21.96 13.75
CA ARG A 208 1.27 -21.85 14.52
C ARG A 208 1.24 -20.60 15.39
N ALA A 209 2.33 -20.31 16.10
CA ALA A 209 2.46 -19.12 16.92
C ALA A 209 2.35 -17.83 16.07
N ARG A 210 3.05 -17.79 14.93
CA ARG A 210 3.00 -16.67 14.00
C ARG A 210 1.58 -16.48 13.43
N LYS A 211 0.92 -17.56 13.00
CA LYS A 211 -0.49 -17.52 12.50
C LYS A 211 -1.41 -16.86 13.56
N ARG A 212 -1.25 -17.23 14.83
CA ARG A 212 -2.04 -16.66 15.93
C ARG A 212 -1.80 -15.15 16.08
N LEU A 213 -0.55 -14.70 16.07
CA LEU A 213 -0.21 -13.28 16.25
C LEU A 213 -0.66 -12.44 15.06
N VAL A 214 -0.48 -12.94 13.83
CA VAL A 214 -0.96 -12.30 12.60
C VAL A 214 -2.48 -12.17 12.61
N PHE A 215 -3.18 -13.25 12.99
CA PHE A 215 -4.64 -13.22 13.09
C PHE A 215 -5.11 -12.18 14.12
N GLU A 216 -4.47 -12.11 15.28
CA GLU A 216 -4.80 -11.13 16.31
C GLU A 216 -4.64 -9.69 15.83
N GLU A 217 -3.51 -9.36 15.17
CA GLU A 217 -3.29 -8.01 14.64
C GLU A 217 -4.42 -7.61 13.67
N PHE A 218 -4.76 -8.48 12.74
CA PHE A 218 -5.84 -8.23 11.79
C PHE A 218 -7.22 -8.21 12.42
N PHE A 219 -7.45 -9.05 13.44
CA PHE A 219 -8.72 -9.09 14.14
C PHE A 219 -8.98 -7.81 14.94
N ILE A 220 -7.99 -7.33 15.70
CA ILE A 220 -8.09 -6.07 16.45
C ILE A 220 -8.39 -4.91 15.51
N PHE A 221 -7.64 -4.83 14.40
CA PHE A 221 -7.83 -3.80 13.40
C PHE A 221 -9.24 -3.86 12.77
N SER A 222 -9.68 -5.05 12.37
CA SER A 222 -10.99 -5.27 11.76
C SER A 222 -12.15 -5.01 12.73
N ALA A 223 -11.97 -5.38 14.00
CA ALA A 223 -12.94 -5.07 15.05
C ALA A 223 -13.06 -3.56 15.26
N GLY A 224 -11.93 -2.85 15.27
CA GLY A 224 -11.92 -1.40 15.35
C GLY A 224 -12.67 -0.73 14.21
N LEU A 225 -12.45 -1.18 12.98
CA LEU A 225 -13.18 -0.69 11.81
C LEU A 225 -14.68 -1.03 11.87
N ALA A 226 -15.04 -2.22 12.38
CA ALA A 226 -16.42 -2.62 12.53
C ALA A 226 -17.16 -1.74 13.57
N VAL A 227 -16.50 -1.40 14.67
CA VAL A 227 -17.03 -0.46 15.68
C VAL A 227 -17.25 0.94 15.09
N LEU A 228 -16.29 1.44 14.32
CA LEU A 228 -16.44 2.73 13.64
C LEU A 228 -17.61 2.75 12.64
N ARG A 229 -17.81 1.63 11.94
CA ARG A 229 -18.98 1.49 11.05
C ARG A 229 -20.28 1.48 11.84
N ALA A 230 -20.33 0.72 12.93
CA ALA A 230 -21.51 0.65 13.78
C ALA A 230 -21.88 2.02 14.34
N SER A 231 -20.93 2.79 14.87
CA SER A 231 -21.20 4.14 15.41
C SER A 231 -21.68 5.14 14.32
N ARG A 232 -21.31 4.94 13.07
CA ARG A 232 -21.82 5.75 11.94
C ARG A 232 -23.21 5.32 11.48
N THR A 233 -23.53 4.03 11.59
CA THR A 233 -24.87 3.53 11.27
C THR A 233 -25.92 4.09 12.25
N GLU A 234 -25.52 4.62 13.40
CA GLU A 234 -26.40 5.37 14.32
C GLU A 234 -26.76 6.77 13.80
N LEU A 235 -26.01 7.33 12.83
CA LEU A 235 -26.35 8.60 12.19
C LEU A 235 -27.54 8.39 11.25
N SER A 236 -28.71 8.83 11.67
CA SER A 236 -29.91 8.75 10.86
C SER A 236 -29.87 9.75 9.69
N ALA A 237 -30.26 9.27 8.53
CA ALA A 237 -30.55 10.09 7.36
C ALA A 237 -32.01 9.87 6.94
N GLU A 238 -32.63 10.84 6.28
CA GLU A 238 -33.94 10.62 5.70
C GLU A 238 -33.82 9.66 4.51
N PRO A 239 -34.61 8.55 4.48
CA PRO A 239 -34.62 7.63 3.36
C PRO A 239 -35.05 8.32 2.05
N TYR A 240 -34.30 8.08 0.97
CA TYR A 240 -34.66 8.61 -0.34
C TYR A 240 -35.64 7.70 -1.07
N ALA A 241 -36.58 8.29 -1.82
CA ALA A 241 -37.42 7.57 -2.75
C ALA A 241 -36.64 7.27 -4.06
N THR A 242 -36.80 6.07 -4.61
CA THR A 242 -36.07 5.62 -5.80
C THR A 242 -36.93 5.50 -7.05
N ASP A 243 -38.23 5.75 -6.99
CA ASP A 243 -39.17 5.67 -8.13
C ASP A 243 -38.76 6.57 -9.29
N CYS A 244 -38.05 7.67 -9.00
CA CYS A 244 -37.54 8.59 -10.03
C CYS A 244 -36.46 7.96 -10.94
N MET A 245 -35.83 6.87 -10.55
CA MET A 245 -34.71 6.25 -11.27
C MET A 245 -35.10 5.69 -12.64
N GLN A 246 -36.37 5.32 -12.84
CA GLN A 246 -36.86 4.91 -14.16
C GLN A 246 -36.63 6.00 -15.23
N GLY A 247 -36.84 7.28 -14.87
CA GLY A 247 -36.58 8.41 -15.77
C GLY A 247 -35.10 8.57 -16.10
N PHE A 248 -34.20 8.30 -15.13
CA PHE A 248 -32.76 8.31 -15.36
C PHE A 248 -32.36 7.22 -16.35
N TYR A 249 -32.77 5.98 -16.11
CA TYR A 249 -32.43 4.85 -16.99
C TYR A 249 -32.96 5.04 -18.43
N ALA A 250 -34.14 5.58 -18.58
CA ALA A 250 -34.74 5.87 -19.89
C ALA A 250 -33.98 6.96 -20.68
N ALA A 251 -33.33 7.89 -19.98
CA ALA A 251 -32.59 9.00 -20.60
C ALA A 251 -31.14 8.64 -20.97
N LEU A 252 -30.66 7.46 -20.58
CA LEU A 252 -29.29 7.06 -20.91
C LEU A 252 -29.14 6.76 -22.41
N PRO A 253 -28.13 7.31 -23.10
CA PRO A 253 -27.87 7.03 -24.50
C PRO A 253 -27.26 5.65 -24.79
N PHE A 254 -27.00 4.86 -23.75
CA PHE A 254 -26.40 3.52 -23.80
C PHE A 254 -26.89 2.64 -22.63
N ARG A 255 -26.64 1.35 -22.74
CA ARG A 255 -26.96 0.40 -21.65
C ARG A 255 -25.82 0.36 -20.64
N LEU A 256 -26.17 0.34 -19.36
CA LEU A 256 -25.22 0.13 -18.27
C LEU A 256 -24.65 -1.30 -18.33
N THR A 257 -23.40 -1.46 -17.91
CA THR A 257 -22.85 -2.80 -17.67
C THR A 257 -23.46 -3.41 -16.41
N GLY A 258 -23.40 -4.74 -16.29
CA GLY A 258 -23.89 -5.43 -15.09
C GLY A 258 -23.21 -4.94 -13.81
N ALA A 259 -21.91 -4.62 -13.86
CA ALA A 259 -21.18 -4.09 -12.73
C ALA A 259 -21.58 -2.65 -12.35
N GLN A 260 -21.86 -1.80 -13.35
CA GLN A 260 -22.39 -0.45 -13.10
C GLN A 260 -23.78 -0.50 -12.46
N GLN A 261 -24.66 -1.36 -12.99
CA GLN A 261 -26.01 -1.53 -12.42
C GLN A 261 -25.93 -2.01 -10.97
N ARG A 262 -25.14 -3.04 -10.67
CA ARG A 262 -24.94 -3.52 -9.28
C ARG A 262 -24.42 -2.42 -8.35
N ALA A 263 -23.47 -1.58 -8.82
CA ALA A 263 -22.97 -0.47 -8.03
C ALA A 263 -24.04 0.59 -7.75
N ILE A 264 -24.89 0.91 -8.75
CA ILE A 264 -26.03 1.83 -8.56
C ILE A 264 -27.03 1.22 -7.59
N ASP A 265 -27.38 -0.06 -7.73
CA ASP A 265 -28.35 -0.74 -6.85
C ASP A 265 -27.88 -0.73 -5.39
N GLN A 266 -26.58 -0.96 -5.14
CA GLN A 266 -25.98 -0.86 -3.81
C GLN A 266 -26.06 0.56 -3.24
N ILE A 267 -25.79 1.58 -4.05
CA ILE A 267 -25.94 3.00 -3.64
C ILE A 267 -27.40 3.32 -3.32
N LEU A 268 -28.33 2.89 -4.15
CA LEU A 268 -29.76 3.13 -3.90
C LEU A 268 -30.24 2.41 -2.64
N GLN A 269 -29.76 1.21 -2.38
CA GLN A 269 -30.03 0.48 -1.15
C GLN A 269 -29.53 1.27 0.08
N ASP A 270 -28.33 1.83 0.04
CA ASP A 270 -27.82 2.68 1.12
C ASP A 270 -28.69 3.94 1.29
N LEU A 271 -29.03 4.63 0.20
CA LEU A 271 -29.83 5.85 0.25
C LEU A 271 -31.25 5.62 0.78
N THR A 272 -31.78 4.40 0.66
CA THR A 272 -33.11 4.03 1.20
C THR A 272 -33.04 3.49 2.63
N SER A 273 -31.84 3.21 3.17
CA SER A 273 -31.66 2.50 4.46
C SER A 273 -32.04 3.31 5.69
N GLY A 274 -32.16 4.64 5.58
CA GLY A 274 -32.32 5.55 6.72
C GLY A 274 -31.03 5.85 7.48
N HIS A 275 -29.88 5.42 6.94
CA HIS A 275 -28.54 5.67 7.49
C HIS A 275 -27.69 6.47 6.52
N VAL A 276 -26.67 7.16 7.04
CA VAL A 276 -25.74 7.91 6.19
C VAL A 276 -24.88 6.96 5.36
N MET A 277 -25.00 7.02 4.04
CA MET A 277 -24.12 6.26 3.14
C MET A 277 -22.68 6.79 3.19
N ASN A 278 -21.73 5.91 3.34
CA ASN A 278 -20.30 6.14 3.15
C ASN A 278 -19.73 5.07 2.21
N ARG A 279 -19.65 5.35 0.90
CA ARG A 279 -19.31 4.33 -0.09
C ARG A 279 -18.17 4.74 -1.02
N LEU A 280 -17.25 3.80 -1.26
CA LEU A 280 -16.21 3.88 -2.29
C LEU A 280 -16.66 3.13 -3.54
N VAL A 281 -16.72 3.82 -4.67
CA VAL A 281 -16.86 3.20 -5.99
C VAL A 281 -15.49 3.10 -6.63
N GLN A 282 -15.00 1.88 -6.76
CA GLN A 282 -13.72 1.56 -7.33
C GLN A 282 -13.89 0.92 -8.71
N GLY A 283 -13.08 1.32 -9.67
CA GLY A 283 -13.09 0.75 -11.01
C GLY A 283 -11.96 1.31 -11.85
N ASP A 284 -11.60 0.57 -12.87
CA ASP A 284 -10.54 0.98 -13.78
C ASP A 284 -10.81 2.31 -14.49
N VAL A 285 -9.79 2.89 -15.09
CA VAL A 285 -9.91 4.10 -15.90
C VAL A 285 -10.89 3.84 -17.05
N GLY A 286 -11.95 4.68 -17.11
CA GLY A 286 -13.00 4.54 -18.14
C GLY A 286 -14.02 3.43 -17.88
N SER A 287 -14.12 2.86 -16.68
CA SER A 287 -15.19 1.93 -16.29
C SER A 287 -16.57 2.59 -16.12
N GLY A 288 -16.65 3.91 -16.24
CA GLY A 288 -17.89 4.66 -16.14
C GLY A 288 -18.33 5.03 -14.73
N LYS A 289 -17.40 5.21 -13.78
CA LYS A 289 -17.66 5.67 -12.39
C LYS A 289 -18.50 6.95 -12.36
N THR A 290 -18.22 7.90 -13.24
CA THR A 290 -18.97 9.17 -13.34
C THR A 290 -20.46 8.93 -13.59
N MET A 291 -20.82 7.88 -14.33
CA MET A 291 -22.22 7.51 -14.60
C MET A 291 -22.92 7.01 -13.32
N VAL A 292 -22.22 6.21 -12.52
CA VAL A 292 -22.72 5.74 -11.22
C VAL A 292 -22.92 6.92 -10.26
N ALA A 293 -21.97 7.86 -10.24
CA ALA A 293 -22.12 9.08 -9.45
C ALA A 293 -23.24 9.98 -9.94
N ALA A 294 -23.48 10.07 -11.27
CA ALA A 294 -24.60 10.81 -11.84
C ALA A 294 -25.95 10.24 -11.39
N ALA A 295 -26.08 8.91 -11.31
CA ALA A 295 -27.28 8.24 -10.79
C ALA A 295 -27.54 8.63 -9.32
N ALA A 296 -26.51 8.62 -8.48
CA ALA A 296 -26.61 9.04 -7.09
C ALA A 296 -27.00 10.52 -6.95
N CYS A 297 -26.35 11.41 -7.73
CA CYS A 297 -26.69 12.84 -7.75
C CYS A 297 -28.14 13.08 -8.20
N PHE A 298 -28.59 12.37 -9.24
CA PHE A 298 -29.95 12.46 -9.71
C PHE A 298 -30.97 12.03 -8.64
N CYS A 299 -30.73 10.90 -7.97
CA CYS A 299 -31.56 10.43 -6.88
C CYS A 299 -31.67 11.47 -5.77
N ALA A 300 -30.55 12.04 -5.30
CA ALA A 300 -30.53 13.07 -4.28
C ALA A 300 -31.33 14.33 -4.69
N VAL A 301 -31.13 14.81 -5.92
CA VAL A 301 -31.84 15.99 -6.44
C VAL A 301 -33.33 15.75 -6.57
N ARG A 302 -33.76 14.57 -6.99
CA ARG A 302 -35.19 14.21 -7.08
C ARG A 302 -35.88 14.08 -5.73
N ASN A 303 -35.08 13.86 -4.66
CA ASN A 303 -35.54 13.90 -3.28
C ASN A 303 -35.43 15.29 -2.63
N GLY A 304 -35.25 16.35 -3.44
CA GLY A 304 -35.23 17.74 -2.97
C GLY A 304 -33.93 18.18 -2.33
N ARG A 305 -32.87 17.34 -2.37
CA ARG A 305 -31.57 17.63 -1.80
C ARG A 305 -30.61 18.20 -2.82
N GLN A 306 -29.60 18.93 -2.33
CA GLN A 306 -28.47 19.38 -3.18
C GLN A 306 -27.36 18.35 -3.16
N ALA A 307 -26.63 18.25 -4.28
CA ALA A 307 -25.43 17.44 -4.41
C ALA A 307 -24.20 18.29 -4.72
N ALA A 308 -23.06 17.93 -4.11
CA ALA A 308 -21.76 18.53 -4.39
C ALA A 308 -20.82 17.49 -4.99
N PHE A 309 -20.26 17.78 -6.16
CA PHE A 309 -19.31 16.93 -6.85
C PHE A 309 -17.92 17.59 -6.85
N MET A 310 -16.98 17.04 -6.12
CA MET A 310 -15.62 17.56 -5.96
C MET A 310 -14.64 16.84 -6.87
N ALA A 311 -13.91 17.59 -7.70
CA ALA A 311 -12.85 17.10 -8.57
C ALA A 311 -11.49 17.70 -8.18
N PRO A 312 -10.36 16.98 -8.39
CA PRO A 312 -9.04 17.41 -7.93
C PRO A 312 -8.47 18.60 -8.73
N THR A 313 -8.90 18.80 -9.96
CA THR A 313 -8.42 19.88 -10.83
C THR A 313 -9.59 20.61 -11.51
N GLU A 314 -9.33 21.85 -11.95
CA GLU A 314 -10.35 22.65 -12.63
C GLU A 314 -10.80 22.03 -13.95
N ILE A 315 -9.85 21.46 -14.72
CA ILE A 315 -10.14 20.79 -15.98
C ILE A 315 -11.09 19.59 -15.78
N LEU A 316 -10.82 18.78 -14.75
CA LEU A 316 -11.72 17.67 -14.42
C LEU A 316 -13.08 18.16 -13.92
N ALA A 317 -13.11 19.23 -13.13
CA ALA A 317 -14.38 19.85 -12.71
C ALA A 317 -15.19 20.35 -13.91
N GLU A 318 -14.56 20.98 -14.90
CA GLU A 318 -15.20 21.40 -16.13
C GLU A 318 -15.71 20.24 -16.97
N GLN A 319 -14.90 19.17 -17.10
CA GLN A 319 -15.29 17.97 -17.82
C GLN A 319 -16.48 17.29 -17.15
N HIS A 320 -16.45 17.10 -15.82
CA HIS A 320 -17.58 16.54 -15.07
C HIS A 320 -18.82 17.44 -15.17
N ALA A 321 -18.67 18.77 -15.04
CA ALA A 321 -19.80 19.69 -15.17
C ALA A 321 -20.45 19.59 -16.55
N ARG A 322 -19.65 19.53 -17.61
CA ARG A 322 -20.16 19.35 -18.99
C ARG A 322 -20.90 18.02 -19.14
N THR A 323 -20.32 16.92 -18.72
CA THR A 323 -20.92 15.59 -18.81
C THR A 323 -22.21 15.50 -18.00
N LEU A 324 -22.22 15.99 -16.75
CA LEU A 324 -23.38 15.99 -15.88
C LEU A 324 -24.50 16.94 -16.41
N THR A 325 -24.14 18.08 -16.99
CA THR A 325 -25.10 18.98 -17.63
C THR A 325 -25.77 18.33 -18.85
N GLN A 326 -25.00 17.65 -19.70
CA GLN A 326 -25.52 16.94 -20.85
C GLN A 326 -26.44 15.79 -20.45
N LEU A 327 -26.12 15.07 -19.40
CA LEU A 327 -26.88 13.91 -18.96
C LEU A 327 -28.12 14.28 -18.12
N LEU A 328 -27.94 15.16 -17.13
CA LEU A 328 -28.98 15.48 -16.15
C LEU A 328 -29.79 16.74 -16.48
N GLY A 329 -29.25 17.61 -17.31
CA GLY A 329 -29.98 18.83 -17.76
C GLY A 329 -31.32 18.54 -18.40
N PRO A 330 -31.43 17.59 -19.35
CA PRO A 330 -32.72 17.17 -19.91
C PRO A 330 -33.72 16.63 -18.88
N LEU A 331 -33.21 16.14 -17.74
CA LEU A 331 -34.01 15.65 -16.61
C LEU A 331 -34.36 16.74 -15.59
N GLY A 332 -34.10 18.01 -15.91
CA GLY A 332 -34.45 19.16 -15.09
C GLY A 332 -33.46 19.49 -13.95
N VAL A 333 -32.25 18.92 -13.95
CA VAL A 333 -31.23 19.24 -12.97
C VAL A 333 -30.35 20.40 -13.42
N ARG A 334 -30.28 21.45 -12.62
CA ARG A 334 -29.36 22.59 -12.87
C ARG A 334 -27.99 22.30 -12.30
N VAL A 335 -26.98 22.23 -13.17
CA VAL A 335 -25.57 21.97 -12.82
C VAL A 335 -24.81 23.29 -12.85
N LEU A 336 -24.06 23.57 -11.80
CA LEU A 336 -23.21 24.76 -11.66
C LEU A 336 -21.75 24.36 -11.54
N LEU A 337 -20.85 25.09 -12.19
CA LEU A 337 -19.41 24.94 -12.04
C LEU A 337 -18.84 26.06 -11.12
N LEU A 338 -18.11 25.67 -10.06
CA LEU A 338 -17.45 26.57 -9.12
C LEU A 338 -15.95 26.22 -8.96
N THR A 339 -15.08 27.01 -9.61
CA THR A 339 -13.63 26.82 -9.61
C THR A 339 -12.89 28.06 -9.11
N GLY A 340 -11.59 27.92 -8.86
CA GLY A 340 -10.72 29.01 -8.40
C GLY A 340 -10.55 30.11 -9.45
N SER A 341 -10.54 29.78 -10.74
CA SER A 341 -10.36 30.69 -11.87
C SER A 341 -11.56 31.62 -12.15
N ARG A 342 -12.78 31.30 -11.63
CA ARG A 342 -13.97 32.11 -11.81
C ARG A 342 -13.80 33.51 -11.21
N THR A 343 -14.38 34.53 -11.86
CA THR A 343 -14.35 35.91 -11.37
C THR A 343 -15.07 36.06 -10.02
N ALA A 344 -14.76 37.11 -9.29
CA ALA A 344 -15.42 37.37 -8.00
C ALA A 344 -16.95 37.54 -8.13
N ALA A 345 -17.42 38.16 -9.21
CA ALA A 345 -18.84 38.30 -9.49
C ALA A 345 -19.52 36.94 -9.76
N GLN A 346 -18.89 36.08 -10.57
CA GLN A 346 -19.40 34.74 -10.86
C GLN A 346 -19.42 33.87 -9.58
N LYS A 347 -18.38 33.94 -8.73
CA LYS A 347 -18.35 33.23 -7.45
C LYS A 347 -19.45 33.68 -6.51
N ARG A 348 -19.74 35.00 -6.46
CA ARG A 348 -20.83 35.56 -5.64
C ARG A 348 -22.18 35.06 -6.13
N ALA A 349 -22.48 35.17 -7.42
CA ALA A 349 -23.72 34.69 -8.02
C ALA A 349 -23.91 33.17 -7.78
N ALA A 350 -22.85 32.37 -7.93
CA ALA A 350 -22.87 30.94 -7.67
C ALA A 350 -23.23 30.62 -6.21
N ARG A 351 -22.69 31.37 -5.25
CA ARG A 351 -23.00 31.19 -3.82
C ARG A 351 -24.45 31.54 -3.50
N GLU A 352 -24.97 32.63 -4.07
CA GLU A 352 -26.37 33.04 -3.92
C GLU A 352 -27.32 31.95 -4.45
N GLN A 353 -27.05 31.40 -5.63
CA GLN A 353 -27.84 30.33 -6.25
C GLN A 353 -27.79 29.01 -5.46
N LEU A 354 -26.66 28.68 -4.83
CA LEU A 354 -26.53 27.51 -3.95
C LEU A 354 -27.30 27.71 -2.65
N ALA A 355 -27.17 28.88 -2.02
CA ALA A 355 -27.83 29.21 -0.76
C ALA A 355 -29.37 29.31 -0.92
N SER A 356 -29.85 29.77 -2.09
CA SER A 356 -31.30 29.80 -2.39
C SER A 356 -31.88 28.43 -2.77
N GLY A 357 -31.04 27.45 -3.14
CA GLY A 357 -31.46 26.15 -3.66
C GLY A 357 -31.87 26.16 -5.12
N GLU A 358 -31.66 27.27 -5.86
CA GLU A 358 -31.93 27.35 -7.28
C GLU A 358 -31.09 26.36 -8.09
N VAL A 359 -29.85 26.11 -7.66
CA VAL A 359 -28.95 25.10 -8.20
C VAL A 359 -28.95 23.86 -7.32
N GLN A 360 -29.21 22.70 -7.93
CA GLN A 360 -29.31 21.43 -7.24
C GLN A 360 -27.98 20.65 -7.24
N LEU A 361 -27.13 20.80 -8.27
CA LEU A 361 -25.85 20.10 -8.37
C LEU A 361 -24.73 21.10 -8.65
N VAL A 362 -23.74 21.16 -7.75
CA VAL A 362 -22.52 21.93 -7.97
C VAL A 362 -21.35 21.00 -8.22
N VAL A 363 -20.57 21.32 -9.26
CA VAL A 363 -19.29 20.67 -9.56
C VAL A 363 -18.17 21.68 -9.29
N GLY A 364 -17.12 21.29 -8.59
CA GLY A 364 -16.02 22.21 -8.34
C GLY A 364 -14.79 21.54 -7.78
N THR A 365 -13.81 22.37 -7.45
CA THR A 365 -12.55 21.95 -6.82
C THR A 365 -12.56 22.28 -5.31
N HIS A 366 -11.38 22.44 -4.71
CA HIS A 366 -11.25 22.94 -3.34
C HIS A 366 -11.99 24.25 -3.06
N ALA A 367 -12.42 25.00 -4.10
CA ALA A 367 -13.27 26.19 -3.95
C ALA A 367 -14.60 25.88 -3.23
N LEU A 368 -15.10 24.64 -3.29
CA LEU A 368 -16.29 24.20 -2.57
C LEU A 368 -16.10 24.16 -1.04
N LEU A 369 -14.85 24.04 -0.58
CA LEU A 369 -14.50 23.96 0.84
C LEU A 369 -14.51 25.32 1.55
N SER A 370 -14.59 26.42 0.77
CA SER A 370 -14.62 27.78 1.35
C SER A 370 -15.83 27.95 2.27
N GLU A 371 -15.62 28.54 3.45
CA GLU A 371 -16.69 28.82 4.44
C GLU A 371 -17.81 29.68 3.84
N THR A 372 -17.49 30.49 2.83
CA THR A 372 -18.44 31.34 2.13
C THR A 372 -19.40 30.58 1.19
N VAL A 373 -19.15 29.30 0.93
CA VAL A 373 -20.05 28.42 0.19
C VAL A 373 -21.03 27.75 1.15
N VAL A 374 -22.28 28.15 1.09
CA VAL A 374 -23.36 27.63 1.92
C VAL A 374 -24.37 26.95 1.02
N PHE A 375 -24.83 25.78 1.44
CA PHE A 375 -25.91 25.04 0.78
C PHE A 375 -27.22 25.25 1.53
N ARG A 376 -28.32 25.26 0.80
CA ARG A 376 -29.66 25.25 1.41
C ARG A 376 -29.93 23.91 2.11
N ASP A 377 -29.61 22.81 1.43
CA ASP A 377 -29.82 21.45 1.94
C ASP A 377 -28.92 20.44 1.21
N LEU A 378 -27.67 20.34 1.65
CA LEU A 378 -26.69 19.39 1.07
C LEU A 378 -26.98 17.99 1.57
N GLY A 379 -27.41 17.08 0.68
CA GLY A 379 -27.71 15.68 0.97
C GLY A 379 -26.74 14.67 0.42
N LEU A 380 -25.92 15.05 -0.58
CA LEU A 380 -24.93 14.14 -1.16
C LEU A 380 -23.61 14.86 -1.48
N VAL A 381 -22.51 14.27 -1.08
CA VAL A 381 -21.16 14.67 -1.47
C VAL A 381 -20.54 13.56 -2.32
N VAL A 382 -20.06 13.92 -3.50
CA VAL A 382 -19.26 13.04 -4.37
C VAL A 382 -17.84 13.57 -4.43
N ALA A 383 -16.84 12.72 -4.14
CA ALA A 383 -15.43 13.06 -4.25
C ALA A 383 -14.74 12.14 -5.28
N ASP A 384 -14.20 12.73 -6.35
CA ASP A 384 -13.47 11.99 -7.38
C ASP A 384 -11.97 11.95 -7.08
N GLU A 385 -11.29 10.86 -7.47
CA GLU A 385 -9.83 10.65 -7.29
C GLU A 385 -9.38 10.84 -5.82
N GLN A 386 -9.93 10.02 -4.94
CA GLN A 386 -9.75 10.10 -3.48
C GLN A 386 -8.30 10.31 -3.02
N HIS A 387 -7.32 9.67 -3.67
CA HIS A 387 -5.91 9.73 -3.27
C HIS A 387 -5.32 11.15 -3.31
N ARG A 388 -6.02 12.11 -3.93
CA ARG A 388 -5.62 13.52 -4.01
C ARG A 388 -6.30 14.43 -2.99
N PHE A 389 -7.29 13.90 -2.26
CA PHE A 389 -7.99 14.64 -1.20
C PHE A 389 -7.70 14.02 0.18
N GLY A 390 -7.23 14.81 1.11
CA GLY A 390 -7.07 14.39 2.51
C GLY A 390 -8.43 14.14 3.19
N VAL A 391 -8.44 13.31 4.23
CA VAL A 391 -9.63 13.05 5.08
C VAL A 391 -10.25 14.36 5.56
N ALA A 392 -9.43 15.31 6.05
CA ALA A 392 -9.86 16.61 6.52
C ALA A 392 -10.64 17.45 5.50
N GLN A 393 -10.35 17.31 4.20
CA GLN A 393 -11.07 18.05 3.17
C GLN A 393 -12.47 17.47 2.91
N ARG A 394 -12.61 16.15 2.99
CA ARG A 394 -13.92 15.49 2.86
C ARG A 394 -14.80 15.83 4.05
N THR A 395 -14.26 15.76 5.27
CA THR A 395 -14.95 16.15 6.49
C THR A 395 -15.48 17.59 6.42
N LYS A 396 -14.64 18.55 6.01
CA LYS A 396 -15.07 19.95 5.82
C LYS A 396 -16.23 20.12 4.84
N LEU A 397 -16.33 19.27 3.83
CA LEU A 397 -17.43 19.35 2.86
C LEU A 397 -18.69 18.67 3.40
N THR A 398 -18.58 17.55 4.10
CA THR A 398 -19.72 16.88 4.73
C THR A 398 -20.28 17.70 5.91
N GLU A 399 -19.48 18.46 6.63
CA GLU A 399 -19.93 19.38 7.71
C GLU A 399 -20.84 20.52 7.19
N LYS A 400 -20.89 20.77 5.87
CA LYS A 400 -21.78 21.79 5.28
C LYS A 400 -23.24 21.35 5.15
N GLY A 401 -23.55 20.08 5.43
CA GLY A 401 -24.89 19.51 5.42
C GLY A 401 -25.26 18.86 6.76
N ARG A 402 -26.54 18.56 6.94
CA ARG A 402 -27.01 17.76 8.08
C ARG A 402 -26.89 16.27 7.73
N SER A 403 -25.77 15.66 8.04
CA SER A 403 -25.49 14.23 7.74
C SER A 403 -25.62 13.87 6.24
N PRO A 404 -24.90 14.55 5.33
CA PRO A 404 -24.98 14.23 3.91
C PRO A 404 -24.36 12.85 3.64
N HIS A 405 -24.91 12.12 2.67
CA HIS A 405 -24.30 10.91 2.16
C HIS A 405 -22.96 11.22 1.47
N LEU A 406 -22.00 10.30 1.58
CA LEU A 406 -20.67 10.42 0.96
C LEU A 406 -20.45 9.30 -0.05
N LEU A 407 -20.17 9.68 -1.28
CA LEU A 407 -19.74 8.80 -2.36
C LEU A 407 -18.33 9.17 -2.80
N VAL A 408 -17.41 8.27 -2.66
CA VAL A 408 -16.01 8.45 -3.05
C VAL A 408 -15.73 7.62 -4.28
N MET A 409 -14.97 8.16 -5.24
CA MET A 409 -14.55 7.43 -6.43
C MET A 409 -13.03 7.30 -6.49
N SER A 410 -12.55 6.15 -6.98
CA SER A 410 -11.14 5.92 -7.25
C SER A 410 -10.93 5.23 -8.59
N ALA A 411 -10.01 5.77 -9.40
CA ALA A 411 -9.55 5.15 -10.64
C ALA A 411 -8.31 4.27 -10.42
N THR A 412 -7.72 4.28 -9.22
CA THR A 412 -6.69 3.31 -8.87
C THR A 412 -7.35 1.99 -8.50
N PRO A 413 -7.16 0.93 -9.26
CA PRO A 413 -7.53 -0.38 -8.81
C PRO A 413 -6.63 -0.76 -7.63
N ILE A 414 -7.21 -0.82 -6.44
CA ILE A 414 -6.56 -1.30 -5.22
C ILE A 414 -7.10 -2.70 -4.98
N PRO A 415 -6.27 -3.70 -4.69
CA PRO A 415 -6.76 -5.00 -4.31
C PRO A 415 -7.86 -4.89 -3.26
N ARG A 416 -8.96 -5.63 -3.44
CA ARG A 416 -10.17 -5.50 -2.60
C ARG A 416 -9.86 -5.61 -1.11
N THR A 417 -8.93 -6.48 -0.75
CA THR A 417 -8.46 -6.68 0.62
C THR A 417 -7.75 -5.45 1.19
N LEU A 418 -6.92 -4.79 0.39
CA LEU A 418 -6.26 -3.55 0.78
C LEU A 418 -7.23 -2.37 0.82
N ALA A 419 -8.20 -2.32 -0.08
CA ALA A 419 -9.23 -1.29 -0.05
C ALA A 419 -10.03 -1.34 1.25
N LEU A 420 -10.35 -2.54 1.76
CA LEU A 420 -11.03 -2.74 3.04
C LEU A 420 -10.18 -2.29 4.24
N ILE A 421 -8.86 -2.31 4.13
CA ILE A 421 -7.95 -1.83 5.18
C ILE A 421 -7.74 -0.32 5.06
N ALA A 422 -7.40 0.15 3.86
CA ALA A 422 -7.09 1.55 3.61
C ALA A 422 -8.29 2.48 3.79
N TYR A 423 -9.48 1.94 3.53
CA TYR A 423 -10.75 2.67 3.53
C TYR A 423 -11.80 1.92 4.37
N GLY A 424 -11.36 1.34 5.46
CA GLY A 424 -12.18 0.47 6.30
C GLY A 424 -13.44 1.10 6.89
N ASP A 425 -13.55 2.42 6.79
CA ASP A 425 -14.72 3.21 7.11
C ASP A 425 -15.72 3.35 5.94
N LEU A 426 -15.38 2.90 4.72
CA LEU A 426 -16.23 2.97 3.55
C LEU A 426 -16.70 1.57 3.12
N ASP A 427 -17.95 1.49 2.66
CA ASP A 427 -18.43 0.34 1.93
C ASP A 427 -17.89 0.37 0.49
N VAL A 428 -17.55 -0.78 -0.09
CA VAL A 428 -16.86 -0.83 -1.38
C VAL A 428 -17.74 -1.44 -2.46
N SER A 429 -17.94 -0.70 -3.55
CA SER A 429 -18.51 -1.19 -4.80
C SER A 429 -17.45 -1.24 -5.90
N VAL A 430 -17.31 -2.38 -6.58
CA VAL A 430 -16.30 -2.59 -7.61
C VAL A 430 -16.94 -2.67 -8.99
N ILE A 431 -16.44 -1.83 -9.92
CA ILE A 431 -16.81 -1.88 -11.34
C ILE A 431 -15.68 -2.57 -12.09
N GLY A 432 -15.78 -3.88 -12.23
CA GLY A 432 -14.78 -4.72 -12.91
C GLY A 432 -15.04 -4.92 -14.41
N GLU A 433 -16.05 -4.25 -14.97
CA GLU A 433 -16.42 -4.38 -16.38
C GLU A 433 -16.17 -3.06 -17.11
N LEU A 434 -15.66 -3.13 -18.32
CA LEU A 434 -15.56 -1.95 -19.22
C LEU A 434 -16.84 -1.80 -20.04
N PRO A 435 -17.23 -0.55 -20.37
CA PRO A 435 -18.38 -0.28 -21.25
C PRO A 435 -18.23 -0.97 -22.62
N PRO A 436 -19.34 -1.43 -23.23
CA PRO A 436 -19.30 -2.06 -24.54
C PRO A 436 -18.74 -1.10 -25.61
N GLY A 437 -17.99 -1.66 -26.58
CA GLY A 437 -17.38 -0.90 -27.70
C GLY A 437 -15.97 -0.37 -27.40
N ARG A 438 -15.46 -0.47 -26.20
CA ARG A 438 -14.06 -0.12 -25.89
C ARG A 438 -13.11 -1.25 -26.31
N ARG A 439 -12.09 -0.91 -27.11
CA ARG A 439 -11.04 -1.86 -27.49
C ARG A 439 -9.93 -1.89 -26.44
N PRO A 440 -9.40 -3.09 -26.10
CA PRO A 440 -8.23 -3.19 -25.22
C PRO A 440 -7.04 -2.44 -25.82
N VAL A 441 -6.28 -1.76 -24.96
CA VAL A 441 -5.02 -1.11 -25.36
C VAL A 441 -3.93 -2.16 -25.45
N GLU A 442 -3.35 -2.33 -26.63
CA GLU A 442 -2.22 -3.24 -26.83
C GLU A 442 -0.95 -2.63 -26.24
N THR A 443 -0.28 -3.41 -25.37
CA THR A 443 0.89 -2.92 -24.62
C THR A 443 2.15 -3.67 -25.04
N PHE A 444 3.23 -2.94 -25.35
CA PHE A 444 4.49 -3.48 -25.81
C PHE A 444 5.65 -2.98 -24.94
N LEU A 445 6.58 -3.86 -24.63
CA LEU A 445 7.86 -3.52 -24.00
C LEU A 445 8.95 -3.51 -25.09
N VAL A 446 9.63 -2.38 -25.27
CA VAL A 446 10.67 -2.21 -26.28
C VAL A 446 11.95 -1.70 -25.66
N SER A 447 13.09 -2.11 -26.25
CA SER A 447 14.40 -1.58 -25.88
C SER A 447 14.75 -0.37 -26.77
N GLU A 448 15.76 0.40 -26.37
CA GLU A 448 16.27 1.55 -27.12
C GLU A 448 16.74 1.16 -28.55
N ALA A 449 17.13 -0.09 -28.77
CA ALA A 449 17.50 -0.60 -30.10
C ALA A 449 16.36 -0.53 -31.13
N LEU A 450 15.10 -0.45 -30.68
CA LEU A 450 13.92 -0.34 -31.54
C LEU A 450 13.43 1.12 -31.71
N ARG A 451 14.23 2.11 -31.28
CA ARG A 451 13.84 3.54 -31.28
C ARG A 451 13.42 4.05 -32.67
N GLU A 452 14.19 3.74 -33.71
CA GLU A 452 13.83 4.17 -35.07
C GLU A 452 12.49 3.60 -35.54
N ARG A 453 12.24 2.33 -35.22
CA ARG A 453 10.96 1.69 -35.55
C ARG A 453 9.79 2.34 -34.77
N LEU A 454 10.01 2.69 -33.51
CA LEU A 454 9.04 3.40 -32.69
C LEU A 454 8.77 4.80 -33.26
N ASN A 455 9.80 5.54 -33.67
CA ASN A 455 9.64 6.86 -34.28
C ASN A 455 8.85 6.77 -35.60
N GLY A 456 9.10 5.74 -36.41
CA GLY A 456 8.31 5.44 -37.61
C GLY A 456 6.84 5.15 -37.30
N PHE A 457 6.57 4.46 -36.19
CA PHE A 457 5.22 4.16 -35.73
C PHE A 457 4.49 5.42 -35.24
N ILE A 458 5.16 6.30 -34.47
CA ILE A 458 4.64 7.60 -34.04
C ILE A 458 4.24 8.43 -35.27
N ARG A 459 5.13 8.54 -36.26
CA ARG A 459 4.89 9.30 -37.48
C ARG A 459 3.68 8.77 -38.24
N ARG A 460 3.51 7.45 -38.34
CA ARG A 460 2.37 6.82 -38.97
C ARG A 460 1.07 7.18 -38.23
N GLN A 461 1.03 7.10 -36.89
CA GLN A 461 -0.14 7.46 -36.11
C GLN A 461 -0.55 8.94 -36.34
N CYS A 462 0.44 9.85 -36.34
CA CYS A 462 0.18 11.26 -36.62
C CYS A 462 -0.29 11.49 -38.07
N SER A 463 0.25 10.75 -39.06
CA SER A 463 -0.19 10.86 -40.46
C SER A 463 -1.61 10.33 -40.70
N GLU A 464 -2.06 9.40 -39.87
CA GLU A 464 -3.45 8.91 -39.83
C GLU A 464 -4.40 9.87 -39.10
N GLY A 465 -3.91 11.02 -38.64
CA GLY A 465 -4.66 12.06 -37.93
C GLY A 465 -4.83 11.82 -36.44
N HIS A 466 -4.11 10.86 -35.86
CA HIS A 466 -4.13 10.56 -34.44
C HIS A 466 -3.09 11.35 -33.64
N GLN A 467 -3.31 11.43 -32.34
CA GLN A 467 -2.44 12.14 -31.41
C GLN A 467 -1.67 11.17 -30.51
N VAL A 468 -0.50 11.61 -30.04
CA VAL A 468 0.44 10.78 -29.29
C VAL A 468 0.83 11.45 -27.98
N TYR A 469 0.81 10.68 -26.88
CA TYR A 469 1.45 11.04 -25.62
C TYR A 469 2.86 10.45 -25.56
N VAL A 470 3.83 11.26 -25.12
CA VAL A 470 5.17 10.80 -24.76
C VAL A 470 5.42 11.21 -23.30
N VAL A 471 5.50 10.23 -22.40
CA VAL A 471 5.64 10.48 -20.96
C VAL A 471 7.06 10.19 -20.52
N CYS A 472 7.69 11.18 -19.88
CA CYS A 472 9.02 11.07 -19.29
C CYS A 472 8.93 11.04 -17.75
N PRO A 473 9.82 10.34 -17.03
CA PRO A 473 9.87 10.41 -15.58
C PRO A 473 10.17 11.85 -15.12
N ALA A 474 9.52 12.27 -14.02
CA ALA A 474 9.79 13.57 -13.40
C ALA A 474 11.08 13.48 -12.58
N VAL A 475 12.23 13.72 -13.18
CA VAL A 475 13.53 13.71 -12.49
C VAL A 475 14.25 15.00 -12.74
N GLU A 476 14.76 15.59 -11.67
CA GLU A 476 15.85 16.56 -11.73
C GLU A 476 17.07 15.87 -12.33
N GLU A 477 17.85 16.59 -13.14
CA GLU A 477 19.04 16.06 -13.82
C GLU A 477 19.86 15.18 -12.87
N SER A 478 19.99 13.90 -13.17
CA SER A 478 20.91 13.03 -12.44
C SER A 478 22.33 13.32 -12.94
N GLU A 479 23.31 13.31 -12.03
CA GLU A 479 24.74 13.49 -12.35
C GLU A 479 25.26 12.56 -13.46
N ASP A 480 24.55 11.49 -13.80
CA ASP A 480 24.94 10.50 -14.80
C ASP A 480 24.47 10.79 -16.24
N GLY A 481 23.74 11.88 -16.50
CA GLY A 481 23.36 12.30 -17.87
C GLY A 481 22.44 11.36 -18.67
N VAL A 482 21.93 10.29 -18.06
CA VAL A 482 21.17 9.21 -18.73
C VAL A 482 19.67 9.53 -18.85
N LEU A 483 19.19 10.54 -18.13
CA LEU A 483 17.77 10.84 -18.04
C LEU A 483 17.39 12.03 -18.92
N ARG A 484 16.51 11.78 -19.86
CA ARG A 484 15.92 12.82 -20.69
C ARG A 484 14.89 13.58 -19.87
N SER A 485 15.13 14.86 -19.57
CA SER A 485 14.09 15.72 -19.04
C SER A 485 12.98 15.89 -20.09
N ALA A 486 11.73 16.07 -19.65
CA ALA A 486 10.62 16.26 -20.60
C ALA A 486 10.88 17.45 -21.55
N GLU A 487 11.51 18.52 -21.07
CA GLU A 487 11.86 19.72 -21.85
C GLU A 487 12.90 19.41 -22.92
N ALA A 488 14.02 18.79 -22.54
CA ALA A 488 15.08 18.41 -23.49
C ALA A 488 14.56 17.40 -24.53
N TRP A 489 13.69 16.49 -24.09
CA TRP A 489 13.12 15.50 -25.01
C TRP A 489 12.12 16.15 -25.97
N ALA A 490 11.25 17.06 -25.54
CA ALA A 490 10.36 17.83 -26.40
C ALA A 490 11.14 18.62 -27.45
N GLN A 491 12.25 19.27 -27.06
CA GLN A 491 13.13 19.99 -28.01
C GLN A 491 13.76 19.03 -29.03
N THR A 492 14.28 17.87 -28.58
CA THR A 492 14.86 16.87 -29.47
C THR A 492 13.84 16.35 -30.48
N LEU A 493 12.62 16.01 -30.02
CA LEU A 493 11.54 15.55 -30.87
C LEU A 493 11.16 16.62 -31.90
N GLN A 494 10.99 17.90 -31.49
CA GLN A 494 10.61 19.00 -32.38
C GLN A 494 11.72 19.35 -33.40
N GLN A 495 12.99 19.37 -32.99
CA GLN A 495 14.07 19.87 -33.83
C GLN A 495 14.72 18.79 -34.71
N SER A 496 14.80 17.55 -34.20
CA SER A 496 15.63 16.51 -34.85
C SER A 496 14.82 15.31 -35.34
N VAL A 497 13.76 14.90 -34.60
CA VAL A 497 13.03 13.65 -34.91
C VAL A 497 11.80 13.91 -35.76
N PHE A 498 11.00 14.91 -35.34
CA PHE A 498 9.69 15.26 -35.95
C PHE A 498 9.58 16.76 -36.22
N PRO A 499 10.45 17.37 -37.08
CA PRO A 499 10.39 18.80 -37.36
C PRO A 499 9.12 19.23 -38.08
N ASP A 500 8.42 18.29 -38.67
CA ASP A 500 7.18 18.43 -39.43
C ASP A 500 5.90 18.30 -38.56
N LEU A 501 6.03 17.84 -37.31
CA LEU A 501 4.90 17.67 -36.40
C LEU A 501 4.90 18.74 -35.29
N ARG A 502 3.73 19.02 -34.74
CA ARG A 502 3.55 20.00 -33.66
C ARG A 502 3.73 19.31 -32.30
N VAL A 503 4.84 19.61 -31.63
CA VAL A 503 5.18 19.02 -30.34
C VAL A 503 4.84 20.00 -29.21
N GLY A 504 3.96 19.61 -28.31
CA GLY A 504 3.61 20.34 -27.09
C GLY A 504 4.38 19.80 -25.88
N LEU A 505 4.45 20.60 -24.81
CA LEU A 505 5.11 20.26 -23.55
C LEU A 505 4.17 20.48 -22.36
N LEU A 506 4.18 19.53 -21.39
CA LEU A 506 3.39 19.62 -20.17
C LEU A 506 4.15 19.04 -18.99
N HIS A 507 4.52 19.86 -17.99
CA HIS A 507 5.24 19.38 -16.80
C HIS A 507 4.81 20.09 -15.50
N GLY A 508 5.19 19.52 -14.36
CA GLY A 508 4.76 19.97 -13.04
C GLY A 508 5.10 21.40 -12.66
N LYS A 509 6.24 21.92 -13.15
CA LYS A 509 6.75 23.28 -12.83
C LYS A 509 6.05 24.42 -13.61
N MET A 510 5.25 24.12 -14.66
CA MET A 510 4.47 25.11 -15.40
C MET A 510 3.39 25.73 -14.51
N LYS A 511 3.04 27.00 -14.79
CA LYS A 511 1.90 27.66 -14.15
C LYS A 511 0.58 27.01 -14.57
N SER A 512 -0.45 27.10 -13.74
CA SER A 512 -1.75 26.46 -14.03
C SER A 512 -2.31 26.87 -15.39
N ALA A 513 -2.29 28.16 -15.70
CA ALA A 513 -2.77 28.67 -16.98
C ALA A 513 -2.01 28.12 -18.20
N GLU A 514 -0.70 27.89 -18.07
CA GLU A 514 0.13 27.30 -19.13
C GLU A 514 -0.19 25.83 -19.33
N LYS A 515 -0.42 25.07 -18.23
CA LYS A 515 -0.86 23.67 -18.27
C LYS A 515 -2.23 23.55 -18.96
N ASP A 516 -3.15 24.42 -18.58
CA ASP A 516 -4.50 24.44 -19.11
C ASP A 516 -4.49 24.76 -20.61
N ALA A 517 -3.64 25.73 -21.04
CA ALA A 517 -3.46 26.07 -22.44
C ALA A 517 -2.86 24.89 -23.26
N ALA A 518 -1.82 24.21 -22.74
CA ALA A 518 -1.20 23.08 -23.42
C ALA A 518 -2.18 21.91 -23.59
N LEU A 519 -2.97 21.62 -22.55
CA LEU A 519 -3.98 20.56 -22.59
C LEU A 519 -5.17 20.93 -23.52
N ALA A 520 -5.58 22.18 -23.54
CA ALA A 520 -6.62 22.66 -24.42
C ALA A 520 -6.17 22.56 -25.90
N ALA A 521 -4.96 22.98 -26.23
CA ALA A 521 -4.36 22.87 -27.56
C ALA A 521 -4.27 21.40 -28.02
N PHE A 522 -3.86 20.50 -27.13
CA PHE A 522 -3.82 19.07 -27.44
C PHE A 522 -5.22 18.50 -27.61
N SER A 523 -6.18 18.84 -26.77
CA SER A 523 -7.58 18.40 -26.92
C SER A 523 -8.25 18.93 -28.17
N ALA A 524 -7.89 20.13 -28.63
CA ALA A 524 -8.37 20.73 -29.87
C ALA A 524 -7.71 20.15 -31.13
N GLY A 525 -6.70 19.29 -31.02
CA GLY A 525 -5.97 18.74 -32.16
C GLY A 525 -4.95 19.72 -32.75
N GLU A 526 -4.62 20.80 -32.04
CA GLU A 526 -3.60 21.77 -32.46
C GLU A 526 -2.17 21.27 -32.17
N THR A 527 -2.03 20.21 -31.40
CA THR A 527 -0.78 19.55 -31.05
C THR A 527 -0.88 18.07 -31.45
N ASP A 528 0.13 17.53 -32.13
CA ASP A 528 0.17 16.14 -32.60
C ASP A 528 0.80 15.23 -31.57
N ILE A 529 1.88 15.70 -30.91
CA ILE A 529 2.62 14.96 -29.89
C ILE A 529 2.68 15.81 -28.62
N LEU A 530 2.18 15.29 -27.49
CA LEU A 530 2.31 15.92 -26.20
C LEU A 530 3.36 15.21 -25.35
N VAL A 531 4.49 15.88 -25.15
CA VAL A 531 5.54 15.41 -24.22
C VAL A 531 5.19 15.86 -22.81
N ALA A 532 5.12 14.92 -21.88
CA ALA A 532 4.67 15.25 -20.53
C ALA A 532 5.44 14.47 -19.45
N THR A 533 5.35 14.96 -18.22
CA THR A 533 5.70 14.19 -17.02
C THR A 533 4.46 13.48 -16.47
N THR A 534 4.55 12.89 -15.27
CA THR A 534 3.42 12.24 -14.56
C THR A 534 2.17 13.13 -14.37
N VAL A 535 2.25 14.41 -14.66
CA VAL A 535 1.09 15.35 -14.62
C VAL A 535 -0.06 14.89 -15.52
N VAL A 536 0.21 14.11 -16.59
CA VAL A 536 -0.82 13.51 -17.47
C VAL A 536 -1.66 12.45 -16.76
N GLU A 537 -1.25 11.93 -15.62
CA GLU A 537 -2.11 11.07 -14.78
C GLU A 537 -3.44 11.77 -14.42
N VAL A 538 -3.49 13.09 -14.51
CA VAL A 538 -4.68 13.90 -14.23
C VAL A 538 -5.53 14.06 -15.49
N GLY A 539 -6.49 13.30 -15.62
CA GLY A 539 -7.78 13.14 -16.17
C GLY A 539 -8.29 13.84 -17.43
N VAL A 540 -7.51 14.44 -18.32
CA VAL A 540 -8.07 15.00 -19.57
C VAL A 540 -8.39 13.87 -20.55
N ASP A 541 -9.63 13.87 -21.04
CA ASP A 541 -10.11 12.92 -22.04
C ASP A 541 -9.81 13.45 -23.43
N VAL A 542 -8.93 12.78 -24.17
CA VAL A 542 -8.61 13.08 -25.57
C VAL A 542 -8.87 11.83 -26.41
N PRO A 543 -10.11 11.68 -26.96
CA PRO A 543 -10.51 10.47 -27.68
C PRO A 543 -9.63 10.15 -28.90
N ASN A 544 -9.01 11.16 -29.51
CA ASN A 544 -8.14 11.02 -30.66
C ASN A 544 -6.71 10.59 -30.33
N ALA A 545 -6.31 10.54 -29.04
CA ALA A 545 -5.01 10.05 -28.63
C ALA A 545 -5.00 8.51 -28.62
N THR A 546 -4.28 7.91 -29.59
CA THR A 546 -4.25 6.46 -29.79
C THR A 546 -2.93 5.82 -29.38
N LEU A 547 -1.87 6.59 -29.14
CA LEU A 547 -0.58 6.07 -28.75
C LEU A 547 -0.05 6.74 -27.47
N MET A 548 0.34 5.91 -26.52
CA MET A 548 1.06 6.30 -25.31
C MET A 548 2.47 5.72 -25.36
N VAL A 549 3.49 6.55 -25.33
CA VAL A 549 4.89 6.15 -25.22
C VAL A 549 5.40 6.54 -23.84
N ILE A 550 5.94 5.60 -23.09
CA ILE A 550 6.47 5.86 -21.75
C ILE A 550 7.97 5.60 -21.74
N GLU A 551 8.73 6.66 -21.60
CA GLU A 551 10.20 6.64 -21.56
C GLU A 551 10.70 6.21 -20.18
N ASN A 552 11.77 5.41 -20.14
CA ASN A 552 12.34 4.87 -18.90
C ASN A 552 11.26 4.22 -18.01
N ALA A 553 10.45 3.36 -18.58
CA ALA A 553 9.28 2.75 -17.93
C ALA A 553 9.63 2.03 -16.62
N GLU A 554 10.85 1.57 -16.43
CA GLU A 554 11.35 0.94 -15.21
C GLU A 554 11.29 1.85 -13.97
N ARG A 555 11.19 3.16 -14.15
CA ARG A 555 11.13 4.14 -13.06
C ARG A 555 9.72 4.40 -12.53
N PHE A 556 8.72 3.93 -13.24
CA PHE A 556 7.32 4.09 -12.84
C PHE A 556 6.82 2.87 -12.06
N GLY A 557 5.87 3.10 -11.16
CA GLY A 557 5.08 2.04 -10.54
C GLY A 557 4.13 1.38 -11.53
N LEU A 558 3.79 0.10 -11.32
CA LEU A 558 2.82 -0.59 -12.19
C LEU A 558 1.46 0.12 -12.19
N SER A 559 1.00 0.58 -11.03
CA SER A 559 -0.25 1.34 -10.91
C SER A 559 -0.21 2.65 -11.69
N GLN A 560 0.93 3.37 -11.71
CA GLN A 560 1.11 4.58 -12.51
C GLN A 560 1.13 4.27 -14.02
N LEU A 561 1.87 3.24 -14.43
CA LEU A 561 1.90 2.79 -15.82
C LEU A 561 0.51 2.39 -16.30
N HIS A 562 -0.28 1.72 -15.46
CA HIS A 562 -1.65 1.36 -15.76
C HIS A 562 -2.55 2.59 -15.94
N GLN A 563 -2.44 3.59 -15.06
CA GLN A 563 -3.20 4.84 -15.18
C GLN A 563 -2.84 5.62 -16.45
N LEU A 564 -1.53 5.68 -16.79
CA LEU A 564 -1.06 6.29 -18.04
C LEU A 564 -1.60 5.54 -19.25
N ARG A 565 -1.54 4.20 -19.26
CA ARG A 565 -2.15 3.38 -20.32
C ARG A 565 -3.64 3.70 -20.51
N GLY A 566 -4.35 3.91 -19.42
CA GLY A 566 -5.78 4.25 -19.44
C GLY A 566 -6.12 5.63 -20.05
N ARG A 567 -5.11 6.47 -20.36
CA ARG A 567 -5.30 7.77 -21.01
C ARG A 567 -5.52 7.66 -22.52
N VAL A 568 -5.19 6.54 -23.12
CA VAL A 568 -5.52 6.20 -24.51
C VAL A 568 -6.60 5.12 -24.55
N GLY A 569 -7.14 4.84 -25.74
CA GLY A 569 -8.21 3.84 -25.90
C GLY A 569 -9.60 4.35 -25.48
N ARG A 570 -9.86 5.64 -25.60
CA ARG A 570 -11.15 6.26 -25.31
C ARG A 570 -11.99 6.55 -26.56
N GLY A 571 -11.37 6.45 -27.73
CA GLY A 571 -12.03 6.53 -29.05
C GLY A 571 -12.36 5.14 -29.60
N GLY A 572 -12.91 5.12 -30.85
CA GLY A 572 -13.20 3.87 -31.57
C GLY A 572 -11.99 3.21 -32.24
N ALA A 573 -10.84 3.91 -32.36
CA ALA A 573 -9.62 3.43 -32.97
C ALA A 573 -8.84 2.49 -32.06
N GLN A 574 -8.08 1.55 -32.62
CA GLN A 574 -7.16 0.73 -31.87
C GLN A 574 -6.08 1.60 -31.25
N SER A 575 -5.79 1.37 -29.98
CA SER A 575 -4.83 2.17 -29.22
C SER A 575 -3.69 1.32 -28.67
N TYR A 576 -2.56 1.96 -28.47
CA TYR A 576 -1.30 1.30 -28.14
C TYR A 576 -0.60 2.00 -26.96
N CYS A 577 0.07 1.20 -26.14
CA CYS A 577 0.95 1.69 -25.07
C CYS A 577 2.34 1.05 -25.27
N VAL A 578 3.37 1.86 -25.46
CA VAL A 578 4.74 1.41 -25.66
C VAL A 578 5.60 1.81 -24.47
N LEU A 579 6.09 0.81 -23.75
CA LEU A 579 7.01 0.96 -22.62
C LEU A 579 8.44 0.89 -23.16
N VAL A 580 9.18 1.97 -23.06
CA VAL A 580 10.60 2.01 -23.45
C VAL A 580 11.46 1.80 -22.21
N SER A 581 12.31 0.78 -22.22
CA SER A 581 13.17 0.47 -21.07
C SER A 581 14.55 -0.04 -21.51
N GLY A 582 15.59 0.47 -20.85
CA GLY A 582 16.97 0.01 -20.99
C GLY A 582 17.42 -0.94 -19.89
N THR A 583 16.53 -1.36 -18.99
CA THR A 583 16.91 -2.17 -17.84
C THR A 583 17.41 -3.56 -18.22
N ARG A 584 18.47 -4.01 -17.53
CA ARG A 584 19.00 -5.38 -17.60
C ARG A 584 18.57 -6.25 -16.43
N GLN A 585 17.86 -5.69 -15.45
CA GLN A 585 17.40 -6.41 -14.26
C GLN A 585 16.18 -7.25 -14.60
N GLU A 586 16.29 -8.56 -14.46
CA GLU A 586 15.23 -9.53 -14.78
C GLU A 586 13.93 -9.31 -14.01
N GLU A 587 14.01 -8.93 -12.71
CA GLU A 587 12.82 -8.63 -11.90
C GLU A 587 12.05 -7.43 -12.45
N THR A 588 12.76 -6.36 -12.79
CA THR A 588 12.15 -5.16 -13.37
C THR A 588 11.52 -5.46 -14.73
N LYS A 589 12.18 -6.29 -15.55
CA LYS A 589 11.64 -6.72 -16.84
C LYS A 589 10.38 -7.55 -16.68
N LYS A 590 10.36 -8.54 -15.77
CA LYS A 590 9.17 -9.34 -15.44
C LYS A 590 8.00 -8.45 -14.98
N ARG A 591 8.29 -7.41 -14.20
CA ARG A 591 7.28 -6.43 -13.77
C ARG A 591 6.67 -5.68 -14.95
N LEU A 592 7.46 -5.19 -15.89
CA LEU A 592 6.96 -4.49 -17.08
C LEU A 592 6.22 -5.45 -18.04
N GLU A 593 6.69 -6.68 -18.19
CA GLU A 593 6.01 -7.72 -18.98
C GLU A 593 4.62 -8.07 -18.41
N ALA A 594 4.45 -8.00 -17.08
CA ALA A 594 3.15 -8.22 -16.45
C ALA A 594 2.09 -7.23 -16.99
N LEU A 595 2.45 -5.96 -17.18
CA LEU A 595 1.57 -4.96 -17.78
C LEU A 595 1.24 -5.24 -19.25
N CYS A 596 2.14 -5.91 -19.97
CA CYS A 596 1.89 -6.31 -21.36
C CYS A 596 0.92 -7.50 -21.47
N ARG A 597 0.85 -8.35 -20.44
CA ARG A 597 0.04 -9.59 -20.46
C ARG A 597 -1.42 -9.38 -20.06
N THR A 598 -1.71 -8.39 -19.22
CA THR A 598 -3.07 -8.15 -18.74
C THR A 598 -3.48 -6.68 -18.88
N THR A 599 -4.75 -6.48 -19.19
CA THR A 599 -5.39 -5.17 -19.19
C THR A 599 -6.18 -4.91 -17.91
N ASP A 600 -6.37 -5.93 -17.07
CA ASP A 600 -7.10 -5.85 -15.81
C ASP A 600 -6.26 -5.12 -14.75
N GLY A 601 -6.73 -3.93 -14.35
CA GLY A 601 -6.05 -3.09 -13.37
C GLY A 601 -6.00 -3.72 -11.97
N PHE A 602 -6.97 -4.55 -11.59
CA PHE A 602 -6.96 -5.23 -10.29
C PHE A 602 -5.86 -6.30 -10.24
N GLN A 603 -5.71 -7.10 -11.30
CA GLN A 603 -4.61 -8.06 -11.41
C GLN A 603 -3.23 -7.37 -11.39
N ILE A 604 -3.12 -6.22 -12.06
CA ILE A 604 -1.88 -5.42 -12.06
C ILE A 604 -1.58 -4.91 -10.65
N ALA A 605 -2.58 -4.42 -9.93
CA ALA A 605 -2.41 -3.94 -8.56
C ALA A 605 -2.05 -5.07 -7.58
N GLU A 606 -2.61 -6.27 -7.75
CA GLU A 606 -2.22 -7.47 -6.98
C GLU A 606 -0.77 -7.86 -7.24
N GLN A 607 -0.33 -7.83 -8.50
CA GLN A 607 1.06 -8.09 -8.85
C GLN A 607 2.02 -7.01 -8.37
N ASP A 608 1.65 -5.73 -8.43
CA ASP A 608 2.44 -4.61 -7.88
C ASP A 608 2.63 -4.77 -6.37
N LEU A 609 1.55 -5.14 -5.66
CA LEU A 609 1.58 -5.45 -4.24
C LEU A 609 2.50 -6.63 -3.92
N ALA A 610 2.41 -7.71 -4.71
CA ALA A 610 3.25 -8.90 -4.53
C ALA A 610 4.75 -8.61 -4.74
N LEU A 611 5.09 -7.67 -5.62
CA LEU A 611 6.48 -7.34 -5.96
C LEU A 611 7.11 -6.26 -5.06
N ARG A 612 6.34 -5.27 -4.61
CA ARG A 612 6.86 -4.10 -3.87
C ARG A 612 6.60 -4.12 -2.39
N GLY A 613 5.59 -4.85 -1.95
CA GLY A 613 5.10 -4.76 -0.59
C GLY A 613 4.12 -3.60 -0.33
N PRO A 614 3.35 -3.70 0.77
CA PRO A 614 2.34 -2.71 1.11
C PRO A 614 2.93 -1.36 1.53
N GLY A 615 4.18 -1.32 2.01
CA GLY A 615 4.84 -0.09 2.48
C GLY A 615 5.00 0.96 1.39
N ASP A 616 5.38 0.55 0.18
CA ASP A 616 5.53 1.45 -0.96
C ASP A 616 4.20 1.80 -1.62
N PHE A 617 3.17 0.96 -1.44
CA PHE A 617 1.84 1.17 -2.03
C PHE A 617 1.10 2.33 -1.37
N PHE A 618 1.23 2.50 -0.06
CA PHE A 618 0.57 3.57 0.69
C PHE A 618 1.41 4.84 0.81
N GLY A 619 2.68 4.82 0.39
CA GLY A 619 3.63 5.94 0.50
C GLY A 619 3.99 6.27 1.95
N SER A 620 5.12 6.90 2.18
CA SER A 620 5.64 7.27 3.50
C SER A 620 4.80 8.32 4.26
N ARG A 621 3.66 8.76 3.73
CA ARG A 621 2.87 9.88 4.26
C ARG A 621 1.36 9.64 4.42
N GLN A 622 0.82 8.45 4.14
CA GLN A 622 -0.60 8.20 4.48
C GLN A 622 -0.73 7.81 5.95
N HIS A 623 -1.06 8.80 6.76
CA HIS A 623 -1.47 8.66 8.15
C HIS A 623 -2.79 7.86 8.18
N GLY A 624 -2.81 6.69 8.79
CA GLY A 624 -4.05 5.92 8.97
C GLY A 624 -3.93 4.40 9.01
N LEU A 625 -2.80 3.80 8.58
CA LEU A 625 -2.60 2.36 8.76
C LEU A 625 -1.85 2.09 10.06
N PRO A 626 -2.32 1.14 10.88
CA PRO A 626 -1.56 0.71 12.04
C PRO A 626 -0.25 0.08 11.60
N LEU A 627 0.82 0.35 12.36
CA LEU A 627 2.09 -0.35 12.20
C LEU A 627 1.89 -1.82 12.56
N LEU A 628 1.80 -2.69 11.54
CA LEU A 628 1.77 -4.13 11.72
C LEU A 628 3.16 -4.60 12.20
N LYS A 629 3.20 -5.37 13.28
CA LYS A 629 4.44 -5.83 13.89
C LYS A 629 4.88 -7.20 13.37
N VAL A 630 3.92 -8.09 13.10
CA VAL A 630 4.13 -9.48 12.67
C VAL A 630 3.45 -9.77 11.34
N ALA A 631 2.28 -9.21 11.12
CA ALA A 631 1.47 -9.46 9.93
C ALA A 631 2.06 -8.79 8.69
N SER A 632 2.01 -9.50 7.58
CA SER A 632 2.36 -9.01 6.26
C SER A 632 1.14 -9.03 5.36
N LEU A 633 0.75 -7.88 4.84
CA LEU A 633 -0.39 -7.78 3.91
C LEU A 633 -0.17 -8.53 2.60
N GLN A 634 1.08 -8.90 2.28
CA GLN A 634 1.42 -9.70 1.10
C GLN A 634 1.26 -11.20 1.35
N MET A 635 1.76 -11.67 2.49
CA MET A 635 1.90 -13.10 2.76
C MET A 635 0.70 -13.67 3.53
N ASP A 636 -0.07 -12.81 4.21
CA ASP A 636 -1.07 -13.26 5.18
C ASP A 636 -2.51 -12.88 4.76
N LEU A 637 -2.80 -12.79 3.43
CA LEU A 637 -4.11 -12.37 2.88
C LEU A 637 -5.27 -13.27 3.32
N GLU A 638 -5.08 -14.58 3.34
CA GLU A 638 -6.10 -15.53 3.81
C GLU A 638 -6.42 -15.34 5.29
N THR A 639 -5.38 -15.12 6.10
CA THR A 639 -5.51 -14.83 7.53
C THR A 639 -6.23 -13.50 7.77
N LEU A 640 -5.98 -12.50 6.93
CA LEU A 640 -6.68 -11.22 6.97
C LEU A 640 -8.18 -11.40 6.72
N GLN A 641 -8.56 -12.12 5.67
CA GLN A 641 -9.96 -12.38 5.34
C GLN A 641 -10.68 -13.14 6.46
N ALA A 642 -10.04 -14.16 7.01
CA ALA A 642 -10.55 -14.92 8.13
C ALA A 642 -10.75 -14.02 9.38
N ALA A 643 -9.77 -13.19 9.71
CA ALA A 643 -9.84 -12.26 10.84
C ALA A 643 -10.95 -11.19 10.66
N GLN A 644 -11.16 -10.70 9.43
CA GLN A 644 -12.24 -9.77 9.12
C GLN A 644 -13.62 -10.40 9.31
N GLN A 645 -13.81 -11.64 8.85
CA GLN A 645 -15.06 -12.39 9.01
C GLN A 645 -15.35 -12.64 10.49
N ALA A 646 -14.34 -13.09 11.24
CA ALA A 646 -14.44 -13.32 12.68
C ALA A 646 -14.78 -12.03 13.45
N ALA A 647 -14.10 -10.92 13.17
CA ALA A 647 -14.36 -9.64 13.81
C ALA A 647 -15.79 -9.14 13.52
N ALA A 648 -16.22 -9.23 12.26
CA ALA A 648 -17.59 -8.85 11.88
C ALA A 648 -18.65 -9.75 12.55
N ALA A 649 -18.38 -11.03 12.75
CA ALA A 649 -19.28 -11.95 13.45
C ALA A 649 -19.38 -11.58 14.95
N VAL A 650 -18.24 -11.37 15.62
CA VAL A 650 -18.19 -10.99 17.03
C VAL A 650 -18.89 -9.66 17.27
N ILE A 651 -18.65 -8.63 16.47
CA ILE A 651 -19.28 -7.31 16.64
C ILE A 651 -20.80 -7.37 16.36
N ARG A 652 -21.25 -8.19 15.41
CA ARG A 652 -22.70 -8.37 15.14
C ARG A 652 -23.42 -9.16 16.21
N SER A 653 -22.76 -10.13 16.86
CA SER A 653 -23.36 -10.94 17.91
C SER A 653 -23.36 -10.25 19.27
N ALA A 654 -22.47 -9.28 19.46
CA ALA A 654 -22.39 -8.49 20.67
C ALA A 654 -23.28 -7.24 20.55
N GLU A 655 -24.21 -7.02 21.49
CA GLU A 655 -25.00 -5.79 21.53
C GLU A 655 -24.09 -4.54 21.70
N SER A 656 -22.95 -4.70 22.34
CA SER A 656 -21.86 -3.71 22.42
C SER A 656 -20.53 -4.38 22.78
N LEU A 657 -19.39 -3.68 22.53
CA LEU A 657 -18.08 -4.08 23.08
C LEU A 657 -17.99 -3.97 24.62
N ASP A 658 -19.06 -3.59 25.28
CA ASP A 658 -19.12 -3.41 26.75
C ASP A 658 -19.32 -4.74 27.49
N ALA A 659 -19.55 -5.83 26.80
CA ALA A 659 -19.60 -7.16 27.38
C ALA A 659 -18.27 -7.47 28.12
N PRO A 660 -18.34 -7.94 29.40
CA PRO A 660 -17.10 -8.21 30.17
C PRO A 660 -16.10 -9.10 29.49
N GLU A 661 -16.56 -10.05 28.67
CA GLU A 661 -15.75 -10.97 27.91
C GLU A 661 -14.93 -10.30 26.79
N LEU A 662 -15.40 -9.12 26.32
CA LEU A 662 -14.77 -8.33 25.26
C LEU A 662 -13.94 -7.16 25.81
N ALA A 663 -13.84 -6.99 27.13
CA ALA A 663 -13.09 -5.90 27.76
C ALA A 663 -11.63 -5.81 27.30
N PRO A 664 -10.85 -6.92 27.15
CA PRO A 664 -9.50 -6.86 26.62
C PRO A 664 -9.46 -6.39 25.16
N LEU A 665 -10.40 -6.84 24.33
CA LEU A 665 -10.54 -6.40 22.93
C LEU A 665 -10.87 -4.92 22.86
N LYS A 666 -11.85 -4.44 23.65
CA LYS A 666 -12.21 -3.03 23.73
C LYS A 666 -11.03 -2.15 24.09
N ALA A 667 -10.27 -2.53 25.12
CA ALA A 667 -9.09 -1.78 25.53
C ALA A 667 -8.02 -1.69 24.40
N ARG A 668 -7.81 -2.78 23.66
CA ARG A 668 -6.86 -2.81 22.54
C ARG A 668 -7.34 -1.99 21.35
N VAL A 669 -8.61 -2.07 21.01
CA VAL A 669 -9.23 -1.25 19.96
C VAL A 669 -9.12 0.24 20.32
N GLN A 670 -9.44 0.63 21.55
CA GLN A 670 -9.29 2.01 22.01
C GLN A 670 -7.84 2.50 21.95
N ALA A 671 -6.87 1.68 22.41
CA ALA A 671 -5.45 2.01 22.35
C ALA A 671 -4.95 2.20 20.91
N LEU A 672 -5.47 1.42 19.96
CA LEU A 672 -5.12 1.55 18.53
C LEU A 672 -5.52 2.93 17.98
N PHE A 673 -6.66 3.48 18.38
CA PHE A 673 -7.15 4.77 17.91
C PHE A 673 -6.57 5.96 18.68
N THR A 674 -6.16 5.77 19.94
CA THR A 674 -5.55 6.84 20.77
C THR A 674 -4.07 7.05 20.43
N SER A 675 -3.34 6.00 20.07
CA SER A 675 -1.90 6.06 19.73
C SER A 675 -1.65 6.64 18.35
N GLN A 676 -2.62 6.61 17.48
CA GLN A 676 -2.64 7.33 16.22
C GLN A 676 -3.51 8.56 16.46
N GLU A 677 -3.00 9.78 16.22
CA GLU A 677 -3.82 10.94 15.93
C GLU A 677 -4.61 10.68 14.62
N VAL A 678 -5.32 9.58 14.58
CA VAL A 678 -6.42 9.38 13.67
C VAL A 678 -7.50 10.29 14.23
N SER A 679 -7.52 11.51 13.74
CA SER A 679 -8.69 12.38 13.90
C SER A 679 -9.87 11.62 13.31
N LEU A 680 -10.53 10.87 14.15
CA LEU A 680 -11.84 10.27 13.93
C LEU A 680 -12.88 11.42 14.03
N ASN A 681 -12.77 12.39 13.15
CA ASN A 681 -13.75 13.44 12.95
C ASN A 681 -14.08 13.52 11.46
#